data_0c1a75abd9129771bbc4173503b5459a
#
_entry.id   0c1a75abd9129771bbc4173503b5459a
#
_cell.length_a   1.000
_cell.length_b   1.000
_cell.length_c   1.000
_cell.angle_alpha   90.00
_cell.angle_beta   90.00
_cell.angle_gamma   90.00
#
_symmetry.space_group_name_H-M   'P 1'
#
loop_
_entity.id
_entity.type
_entity.pdbx_description
1 polymer ?
#
loop_
_entity_poly.entity_id
_entity_poly.type
_entity_poly.pdbx_seq_one_letter_code
_entity_poly.pdbx_strand_id
1 'polypeptide(L)'
;MRGTALAAALGVVAVLGFQGAANGFGTDADENAGARYEASGKANAPVEGKVHKLALKPKGTGKAVLSQQDTKPFGLLGVSWKNPDAAVQGTIEARTRDAESGKWSKWVTLEVAKATMDGKRPGLKGATEPVWVGPSDGAEVRVGGGAAELPEGMELNLVDPGTAKPKKKGDLAVAPVAFALPAAVDPLPTPPTVPGPDSTAPKPNVVLRKDWGADETLNNEGPIYLAGGKIKAAFVHHTAVATPYECSESAAMVRSLHKYHVEVNKWRDLGYNFLVDKCGTVFEGRQGGVDQPVHGAHTFGWNSEATGIAVLGDYTSQGASAAALDAVAQVASYKLGQYDGDINGTTKLVAGATQTNFFGTSFTEGQSYDFKTLSGHRDAFNTQCPGNSLYPQLGTIRQAGPAAKLKITNVNGSVPQSGTPVETPGPVSLNWSTSTNSALVTKFELLVDDKPVATTAGTATQASTTLALGSHQLQVRATTTNGKVSTSLPVTVVAAVKDIKFVPVTPKRLMDTREGLGVPLQKVAGGTSVTLPVTSAGMNNVTAVVLNVTATNPTQASFVSVYPNGTTRADASNLNFTAGQTIPNLVVVPVVDGKVAFYNHAGTVDLIADITGYFTSSGEGATQTSYGPTRLMDTREGLGVAQQKVAGGTAVSLSIPVADAKAVVLNVTATNPTQGSFVSVYPGGTTEPRPTASNLNFTAGQTIPNLVIVPVKDGKVSFYNHLGSVDLIADITGYFSDSTAGSTHTNIGPKRLMDTREGLGVAQGKVNGGTFVTLPLAGVDGIPATGVTAVVLNVTATNPTQAGFVSVFPSGTERPGVSNLNFTAGQTIPNLVIVPVKDGKVSFYNHSGGVDLIADITGYFSK
;
A
#
# COMPACT_ATOMS: atom_id res chain seq x y z
N MET A 1 -40.42 41.47 -32.37
CA MET A 1 -41.38 40.44 -31.95
C MET A 1 -40.57 39.24 -31.42
N ARG A 2 -40.75 38.92 -30.15
CA ARG A 2 -40.44 37.66 -29.43
C ARG A 2 -39.14 36.94 -29.81
N GLY A 3 -38.06 36.87 -29.05
CA GLY A 3 -37.91 36.58 -27.63
C GLY A 3 -38.01 35.09 -27.32
N THR A 4 -36.87 34.35 -27.26
CA THR A 4 -36.74 33.15 -26.44
C THR A 4 -35.29 32.91 -26.07
N ALA A 5 -35.07 33.00 -24.78
CA ALA A 5 -33.83 32.65 -24.13
C ALA A 5 -33.75 31.13 -24.04
N LEU A 6 -32.52 30.57 -24.23
CA LEU A 6 -32.25 29.17 -23.97
C LEU A 6 -31.21 29.09 -22.82
N ALA A 7 -31.67 28.56 -21.72
CA ALA A 7 -30.85 28.34 -20.50
C ALA A 7 -29.93 27.15 -20.69
N ALA A 8 -28.68 27.29 -20.27
CA ALA A 8 -27.71 26.21 -20.17
C ALA A 8 -28.02 25.33 -18.95
N ALA A 9 -28.22 24.04 -19.15
CA ALA A 9 -28.33 23.05 -18.08
C ALA A 9 -26.96 22.43 -17.79
N LEU A 10 -26.45 22.65 -16.58
CA LEU A 10 -25.35 21.92 -15.99
C LEU A 10 -25.82 20.51 -15.56
N GLY A 11 -25.28 19.50 -16.18
CA GLY A 11 -25.49 18.11 -15.78
C GLY A 11 -24.58 17.73 -14.61
N VAL A 12 -25.18 17.53 -13.44
CA VAL A 12 -24.55 16.90 -12.28
C VAL A 12 -24.83 15.40 -12.37
N VAL A 13 -23.78 14.58 -12.44
CA VAL A 13 -23.88 13.11 -12.33
C VAL A 13 -24.08 12.75 -10.86
N ALA A 14 -25.28 12.31 -10.51
CA ALA A 14 -25.59 11.76 -9.19
C ALA A 14 -25.26 10.26 -9.15
N VAL A 15 -24.45 9.89 -8.18
CA VAL A 15 -24.24 8.48 -7.79
C VAL A 15 -25.46 8.05 -6.97
N LEU A 16 -26.20 7.08 -7.46
CA LEU A 16 -27.34 6.46 -6.77
C LEU A 16 -26.82 5.50 -5.68
N GLY A 17 -26.93 5.92 -4.43
CA GLY A 17 -26.90 5.05 -3.28
C GLY A 17 -28.31 4.55 -2.96
N PHE A 18 -28.51 3.25 -2.88
CA PHE A 18 -29.76 2.65 -2.40
C PHE A 18 -29.93 2.93 -0.90
N GLN A 19 -30.91 3.74 -0.55
CA GLN A 19 -31.43 3.83 0.82
C GLN A 19 -32.76 3.10 0.86
N GLY A 20 -32.82 2.02 1.68
CA GLY A 20 -34.06 1.38 2.07
C GLY A 20 -34.83 2.27 3.05
N ALA A 21 -36.08 2.52 2.74
CA ALA A 21 -36.99 3.29 3.57
C ALA A 21 -37.36 2.49 4.86
N ALA A 22 -37.18 3.11 6.04
CA ALA A 22 -37.83 2.71 7.27
C ALA A 22 -38.78 3.84 7.70
N ASN A 23 -40.06 3.51 7.73
CA ASN A 23 -41.13 4.40 8.19
C ASN A 23 -41.00 4.68 9.68
N GLY A 24 -41.04 5.94 10.04
CA GLY A 24 -41.15 6.37 11.41
C GLY A 24 -42.56 6.22 11.99
N PHE A 25 -42.61 5.76 13.23
CA PHE A 25 -43.69 6.11 14.18
C PHE A 25 -42.99 6.54 15.47
N GLY A 26 -43.23 7.80 15.85
CA GLY A 26 -42.84 8.28 17.15
C GLY A 26 -43.86 7.85 18.17
N THR A 27 -43.41 7.39 19.29
CA THR A 27 -44.14 7.45 20.57
C THR A 27 -43.11 7.56 21.68
N ASP A 28 -43.32 8.47 22.59
CA ASP A 28 -42.56 8.64 23.83
C ASP A 28 -42.48 7.30 24.55
N ALA A 29 -41.27 6.84 24.80
CA ALA A 29 -41.05 5.58 25.50
C ALA A 29 -40.39 5.87 26.85
N ASP A 30 -41.07 5.34 27.88
CA ASP A 30 -40.68 5.27 29.28
C ASP A 30 -39.20 4.94 29.50
N GLU A 31 -38.59 5.62 30.47
CA GLU A 31 -37.20 5.43 30.91
C GLU A 31 -36.88 4.07 31.57
N ASN A 32 -37.76 3.06 31.47
CA ASN A 32 -37.60 1.76 32.13
C ASN A 32 -37.66 0.53 31.19
N ALA A 33 -37.48 0.71 29.89
CA ALA A 33 -37.38 -0.45 29.01
C ALA A 33 -35.98 -1.08 29.09
N GLY A 34 -35.91 -2.37 29.37
CA GLY A 34 -34.71 -3.17 29.56
C GLY A 34 -33.61 -2.90 28.55
N ALA A 35 -32.42 -2.65 29.08
CA ALA A 35 -31.23 -2.28 28.29
C ALA A 35 -30.90 -3.37 27.27
N ARG A 36 -31.26 -3.16 26.01
CA ARG A 36 -30.68 -3.93 24.90
C ARG A 36 -29.26 -3.44 24.70
N TYR A 37 -28.30 -4.35 24.73
CA TYR A 37 -26.90 -4.02 24.42
C TYR A 37 -26.77 -3.83 22.90
N GLU A 38 -26.88 -2.58 22.42
CA GLU A 38 -26.71 -2.28 21.02
C GLU A 38 -25.24 -2.47 20.57
N ALA A 39 -25.04 -3.22 19.53
CA ALA A 39 -23.75 -3.35 18.88
C ALA A 39 -23.87 -3.39 17.36
N SER A 40 -23.97 -2.26 16.75
CA SER A 40 -23.69 -2.15 15.30
C SER A 40 -23.03 -0.82 14.90
N GLY A 41 -22.45 -0.12 15.85
CA GLY A 41 -21.70 1.10 15.57
C GLY A 41 -20.29 1.00 16.12
N LYS A 42 -19.28 1.50 15.40
CA LYS A 42 -17.96 1.75 15.95
C LYS A 42 -18.11 2.57 17.22
N ALA A 43 -17.63 2.06 18.36
CA ALA A 43 -17.62 2.83 19.59
C ALA A 43 -16.69 4.05 19.36
N ASN A 44 -17.23 5.26 19.51
CA ASN A 44 -16.43 6.48 19.31
C ASN A 44 -15.71 6.93 20.60
N ALA A 45 -15.86 6.18 21.70
CA ALA A 45 -15.21 6.41 22.99
C ALA A 45 -15.20 5.09 23.79
N PRO A 46 -14.31 4.94 24.79
CA PRO A 46 -14.36 3.83 25.73
C PRO A 46 -15.75 3.74 26.39
N VAL A 47 -16.25 2.52 26.55
CA VAL A 47 -17.54 2.25 27.19
C VAL A 47 -17.27 1.78 28.60
N GLU A 48 -17.64 2.60 29.60
CA GLU A 48 -17.51 2.22 30.99
C GLU A 48 -18.57 1.16 31.38
N GLY A 49 -18.09 -0.05 31.73
CA GLY A 49 -18.88 -1.07 32.36
C GLY A 49 -18.73 -1.00 33.89
N LYS A 50 -19.46 -1.86 34.61
CA LYS A 50 -19.39 -1.95 36.07
C LYS A 50 -19.37 -3.40 36.53
N VAL A 51 -18.65 -3.67 37.64
CA VAL A 51 -18.66 -4.97 38.31
C VAL A 51 -19.41 -4.79 39.66
N HIS A 52 -20.47 -5.54 39.84
CA HIS A 52 -21.23 -5.62 41.11
C HIS A 52 -20.90 -6.92 41.80
N LYS A 53 -20.62 -6.86 43.09
CA LYS A 53 -20.19 -7.99 43.91
C LYS A 53 -21.21 -8.35 44.96
N LEU A 54 -21.54 -9.63 45.08
CA LEU A 54 -22.46 -10.17 46.06
C LEU A 54 -21.80 -11.33 46.79
N ALA A 55 -21.66 -11.24 48.11
CA ALA A 55 -21.01 -12.28 48.89
C ALA A 55 -21.89 -13.53 49.01
N LEU A 56 -21.30 -14.70 48.79
CA LEU A 56 -21.94 -15.98 49.04
C LEU A 56 -21.95 -16.27 50.55
N LYS A 57 -23.09 -16.72 51.05
CA LYS A 57 -23.25 -17.08 52.48
C LYS A 57 -22.97 -18.58 52.70
N PRO A 58 -22.12 -18.96 53.64
CA PRO A 58 -21.91 -20.36 54.00
C PRO A 58 -23.24 -21.02 54.45
N LYS A 59 -23.44 -22.28 54.03
CA LYS A 59 -24.61 -23.06 54.34
C LYS A 59 -24.20 -24.48 54.81
N GLY A 60 -23.26 -24.56 55.75
CA GLY A 60 -22.65 -25.80 56.24
C GLY A 60 -21.33 -26.14 55.50
N THR A 61 -20.70 -27.24 55.91
CA THR A 61 -19.42 -27.67 55.32
C THR A 61 -19.57 -27.92 53.83
N GLY A 62 -18.67 -27.34 53.04
CA GLY A 62 -18.62 -27.52 51.56
C GLY A 62 -19.81 -26.92 50.81
N LYS A 63 -20.63 -26.05 51.43
CA LYS A 63 -21.81 -25.46 50.82
C LYS A 63 -21.85 -23.94 51.02
N ALA A 64 -22.14 -23.19 49.94
CA ALA A 64 -22.47 -21.79 50.02
C ALA A 64 -23.63 -21.47 49.10
N VAL A 65 -24.37 -20.40 49.42
CA VAL A 65 -25.50 -19.96 48.60
C VAL A 65 -25.54 -18.43 48.51
N LEU A 66 -26.01 -17.92 47.38
CA LEU A 66 -26.63 -16.64 47.23
C LEU A 66 -28.09 -16.93 46.88
N SER A 67 -29.01 -16.64 47.82
CA SER A 67 -30.43 -16.85 47.58
C SER A 67 -30.90 -15.91 46.45
N GLN A 68 -31.96 -16.32 45.78
CA GLN A 68 -32.62 -15.53 44.75
C GLN A 68 -32.85 -14.09 45.17
N GLN A 69 -32.33 -13.15 44.42
CA GLN A 69 -32.50 -11.72 44.72
C GLN A 69 -32.41 -10.86 43.46
N ASP A 70 -32.98 -9.68 43.53
CA ASP A 70 -32.87 -8.64 42.55
C ASP A 70 -31.46 -8.07 42.56
N THR A 71 -30.99 -7.71 41.39
CA THR A 71 -29.65 -7.13 41.17
C THR A 71 -29.72 -5.87 40.31
N LYS A 72 -28.62 -5.14 40.23
CA LYS A 72 -28.44 -4.18 39.16
C LYS A 72 -28.30 -4.92 37.84
N PRO A 73 -28.63 -4.29 36.70
CA PRO A 73 -28.48 -4.91 35.36
C PRO A 73 -27.07 -5.42 35.14
N PHE A 74 -26.96 -6.60 34.52
CA PHE A 74 -25.69 -7.20 34.11
C PHE A 74 -25.89 -8.15 32.92
N GLY A 75 -24.80 -8.50 32.24
CA GLY A 75 -24.84 -9.43 31.10
C GLY A 75 -23.93 -10.64 31.26
N LEU A 76 -22.93 -10.56 32.16
CA LEU A 76 -21.98 -11.64 32.40
C LEU A 76 -21.79 -11.85 33.92
N LEU A 77 -21.58 -13.10 34.33
CA LEU A 77 -21.30 -13.44 35.70
C LEU A 77 -20.16 -14.46 35.87
N GLY A 78 -19.61 -14.51 37.06
CA GLY A 78 -18.70 -15.55 37.53
C GLY A 78 -18.49 -15.42 39.04
N VAL A 79 -17.97 -16.49 39.67
CA VAL A 79 -17.69 -16.54 41.10
C VAL A 79 -16.19 -16.42 41.34
N SER A 80 -15.78 -15.64 42.33
CA SER A 80 -14.35 -15.53 42.73
C SER A 80 -14.18 -15.70 44.24
N TRP A 81 -12.90 -16.00 44.63
CA TRP A 81 -12.47 -16.18 46.02
C TRP A 81 -11.05 -15.68 46.24
N LYS A 82 -10.66 -15.49 47.54
CA LYS A 82 -9.40 -14.81 47.87
C LYS A 82 -8.14 -15.56 47.45
N ASN A 83 -8.07 -16.86 47.81
CA ASN A 83 -6.85 -17.65 47.56
C ASN A 83 -6.84 -18.26 46.13
N PRO A 84 -5.97 -17.84 45.20
CA PRO A 84 -5.93 -18.36 43.83
C PRO A 84 -5.62 -19.87 43.75
N ASP A 85 -4.94 -20.43 44.72
CA ASP A 85 -4.54 -21.85 44.75
C ASP A 85 -5.53 -22.74 45.45
N ALA A 86 -6.58 -22.18 46.06
CA ALA A 86 -7.63 -22.96 46.76
C ALA A 86 -8.55 -23.64 45.75
N ALA A 87 -8.59 -24.97 45.80
CA ALA A 87 -9.49 -25.77 44.98
C ALA A 87 -10.91 -25.74 45.55
N VAL A 88 -11.92 -25.60 44.70
CA VAL A 88 -13.32 -25.83 45.05
C VAL A 88 -13.64 -27.28 44.78
N GLN A 89 -13.91 -28.02 45.85
CA GLN A 89 -14.42 -29.39 45.74
C GLN A 89 -15.95 -29.36 45.62
N GLY A 90 -16.46 -29.79 44.46
CA GLY A 90 -17.89 -29.77 44.18
C GLY A 90 -18.24 -28.86 42.98
N THR A 91 -19.51 -28.62 42.78
CA THR A 91 -20.02 -27.80 41.66
C THR A 91 -20.42 -26.40 42.12
N ILE A 92 -20.07 -25.42 41.26
CA ILE A 92 -20.57 -24.04 41.38
C ILE A 92 -21.62 -23.87 40.29
N GLU A 93 -22.85 -23.53 40.65
CA GLU A 93 -23.94 -23.33 39.71
C GLU A 93 -24.62 -21.97 39.95
N ALA A 94 -25.00 -21.31 38.86
CA ALA A 94 -25.72 -20.07 38.87
C ALA A 94 -26.98 -20.13 38.00
N ARG A 95 -27.99 -19.33 38.30
CA ARG A 95 -29.09 -19.00 37.39
C ARG A 95 -29.43 -17.53 37.49
N THR A 96 -30.02 -17.00 36.43
CA THR A 96 -30.30 -15.57 36.33
C THR A 96 -31.75 -15.33 35.93
N ARG A 97 -32.25 -14.15 36.23
CA ARG A 97 -33.53 -13.66 35.75
C ARG A 97 -33.31 -12.74 34.58
N ASP A 98 -33.90 -13.08 33.44
CA ASP A 98 -33.88 -12.25 32.24
C ASP A 98 -34.62 -10.93 32.49
N ALA A 99 -33.98 -9.82 32.14
CA ALA A 99 -34.47 -8.47 32.48
C ALA A 99 -35.70 -8.04 31.67
N GLU A 100 -35.92 -8.63 30.48
CA GLU A 100 -37.08 -8.30 29.64
C GLU A 100 -38.30 -9.17 29.99
N SER A 101 -38.11 -10.48 30.11
CA SER A 101 -39.19 -11.45 30.30
C SER A 101 -39.50 -11.73 31.77
N GLY A 102 -38.62 -11.35 32.70
CA GLY A 102 -38.70 -11.66 34.12
C GLY A 102 -38.57 -13.16 34.47
N LYS A 103 -38.22 -14.01 33.48
CA LYS A 103 -38.11 -15.45 33.65
C LYS A 103 -36.75 -15.86 34.18
N TRP A 104 -36.73 -16.86 35.07
CA TRP A 104 -35.49 -17.47 35.56
C TRP A 104 -34.96 -18.52 34.58
N SER A 105 -33.62 -18.48 34.32
CA SER A 105 -32.91 -19.46 33.52
C SER A 105 -32.84 -20.82 34.22
N LYS A 106 -32.41 -21.86 33.46
CA LYS A 106 -31.91 -23.09 34.05
C LYS A 106 -30.61 -22.83 34.81
N TRP A 107 -30.26 -23.76 35.71
CA TRP A 107 -28.97 -23.73 36.39
C TRP A 107 -27.84 -24.00 35.38
N VAL A 108 -26.77 -23.20 35.46
CA VAL A 108 -25.56 -23.31 34.64
C VAL A 108 -24.38 -23.59 35.55
N THR A 109 -23.61 -24.62 35.23
CA THR A 109 -22.38 -24.95 35.96
C THR A 109 -21.27 -24.00 35.54
N LEU A 110 -20.55 -23.43 36.50
CA LEU A 110 -19.40 -22.55 36.30
C LEU A 110 -18.12 -23.36 36.48
N GLU A 111 -17.28 -23.42 35.41
CA GLU A 111 -15.97 -24.10 35.47
C GLU A 111 -14.95 -23.23 36.20
N VAL A 112 -14.04 -23.87 36.96
CA VAL A 112 -12.97 -23.17 37.68
C VAL A 112 -11.85 -22.80 36.72
N ALA A 113 -11.50 -21.50 36.62
CA ALA A 113 -10.41 -20.99 35.82
C ALA A 113 -9.04 -21.21 36.53
N LYS A 114 -7.96 -21.31 35.77
CA LYS A 114 -6.60 -21.27 36.30
C LYS A 114 -6.17 -19.84 36.61
N ALA A 115 -6.08 -19.49 37.87
CA ALA A 115 -5.78 -18.12 38.30
C ALA A 115 -4.46 -17.58 37.73
N THR A 116 -3.40 -18.41 37.62
CA THR A 116 -2.07 -18.05 37.13
C THR A 116 -1.93 -18.08 35.60
N MET A 117 -3.04 -18.10 34.84
CA MET A 117 -3.01 -18.09 33.36
C MET A 117 -2.22 -16.90 32.80
N ASP A 118 -2.32 -15.72 33.42
CA ASP A 118 -1.58 -14.49 33.10
C ASP A 118 -0.31 -14.30 33.95
N GLY A 119 0.31 -15.41 34.38
CA GLY A 119 1.49 -15.41 35.23
C GLY A 119 1.15 -15.17 36.71
N LYS A 120 2.18 -15.27 37.59
CA LYS A 120 2.05 -14.98 39.03
C LYS A 120 2.12 -13.46 39.24
N ARG A 121 1.14 -12.90 39.92
CA ARG A 121 1.08 -11.47 40.20
C ARG A 121 0.34 -11.18 41.50
N PRO A 122 0.60 -10.02 42.14
CA PRO A 122 -0.11 -9.64 43.36
C PRO A 122 -1.63 -9.51 43.17
N GLY A 123 -2.41 -9.96 44.14
CA GLY A 123 -3.85 -9.78 44.16
C GLY A 123 -4.64 -10.75 43.26
N LEU A 124 -3.98 -11.74 42.60
CA LEU A 124 -4.72 -12.79 41.90
C LEU A 124 -5.77 -13.42 42.80
N LYS A 125 -6.92 -13.74 42.20
CA LYS A 125 -8.01 -14.45 42.84
C LYS A 125 -8.24 -15.81 42.21
N GLY A 126 -8.69 -16.78 42.96
CA GLY A 126 -9.37 -17.93 42.40
C GLY A 126 -10.72 -17.48 41.82
N ALA A 127 -11.04 -17.95 40.62
CA ALA A 127 -12.30 -17.59 39.97
C ALA A 127 -12.80 -18.71 39.07
N THR A 128 -14.05 -18.61 38.66
CA THR A 128 -14.62 -19.41 37.58
C THR A 128 -14.35 -18.75 36.24
N GLU A 129 -14.42 -19.52 35.14
CA GLU A 129 -14.64 -18.94 33.82
C GLU A 129 -15.92 -18.10 33.82
N PRO A 130 -15.91 -16.93 33.20
CA PRO A 130 -17.09 -16.08 33.13
C PRO A 130 -18.13 -16.62 32.16
N VAL A 131 -19.41 -16.48 32.50
CA VAL A 131 -20.53 -16.93 31.67
C VAL A 131 -21.37 -15.74 31.23
N TRP A 132 -21.58 -15.57 29.93
CA TRP A 132 -22.55 -14.63 29.39
C TRP A 132 -23.97 -15.17 29.58
N VAL A 133 -24.83 -14.38 30.18
CA VAL A 133 -26.20 -14.74 30.51
C VAL A 133 -27.26 -13.86 29.84
N GLY A 134 -26.81 -12.89 29.04
CA GLY A 134 -27.67 -11.86 28.44
C GLY A 134 -28.15 -10.83 29.47
N PRO A 135 -28.93 -9.84 29.01
CA PRO A 135 -29.49 -8.82 29.93
C PRO A 135 -30.24 -9.44 31.07
N SER A 136 -29.74 -9.28 32.30
CA SER A 136 -30.27 -9.92 33.50
C SER A 136 -30.36 -8.91 34.64
N ASP A 137 -31.35 -9.07 35.55
CA ASP A 137 -31.62 -8.22 36.71
C ASP A 137 -31.84 -9.00 38.01
N GLY A 138 -31.61 -10.31 37.99
CA GLY A 138 -31.69 -11.18 39.18
C GLY A 138 -30.70 -12.32 39.09
N ALA A 139 -30.18 -12.76 40.24
CA ALA A 139 -29.20 -13.85 40.32
C ALA A 139 -29.44 -14.74 41.53
N GLU A 140 -29.08 -16.02 41.35
CA GLU A 140 -29.03 -17.05 42.39
C GLU A 140 -27.82 -17.94 42.15
N VAL A 141 -27.08 -18.27 43.21
CA VAL A 141 -25.89 -19.15 43.16
C VAL A 141 -25.97 -20.21 44.24
N ARG A 142 -25.54 -21.40 43.89
CA ARG A 142 -25.32 -22.49 44.85
C ARG A 142 -23.95 -23.16 44.60
N VAL A 143 -23.29 -23.48 45.69
CA VAL A 143 -22.03 -24.24 45.67
C VAL A 143 -22.24 -25.47 46.52
N GLY A 144 -21.94 -26.65 46.02
CA GLY A 144 -22.15 -27.87 46.79
C GLY A 144 -21.57 -29.13 46.17
N GLY A 145 -21.60 -30.23 46.90
CA GLY A 145 -21.12 -31.55 46.43
C GLY A 145 -19.73 -31.93 46.90
N GLY A 146 -18.99 -31.04 47.56
CA GLY A 146 -17.68 -31.32 48.16
C GLY A 146 -17.75 -31.61 49.65
N ALA A 147 -16.77 -32.40 50.17
CA ALA A 147 -16.60 -32.71 51.60
C ALA A 147 -15.66 -31.72 52.30
N ALA A 148 -14.91 -30.88 51.58
CA ALA A 148 -13.97 -29.93 52.13
C ALA A 148 -14.62 -28.54 52.37
N GLU A 149 -13.97 -27.74 53.23
CA GLU A 149 -14.33 -26.34 53.37
C GLU A 149 -14.17 -25.57 52.05
N LEU A 150 -15.09 -24.62 51.81
CA LEU A 150 -15.02 -23.76 50.65
C LEU A 150 -13.96 -22.68 50.84
N PRO A 151 -13.35 -22.16 49.75
CA PRO A 151 -12.41 -21.05 49.82
C PRO A 151 -13.02 -19.81 50.50
N GLU A 152 -12.20 -19.11 51.26
CA GLU A 152 -12.59 -17.87 51.92
C GLU A 152 -12.95 -16.76 50.93
N GLY A 153 -13.98 -15.97 51.22
CA GLY A 153 -14.34 -14.78 50.50
C GLY A 153 -14.94 -15.05 49.13
N MET A 154 -15.73 -16.12 49.00
CA MET A 154 -16.49 -16.39 47.78
C MET A 154 -17.50 -15.28 47.51
N GLU A 155 -17.44 -14.72 46.29
CA GLU A 155 -18.38 -13.67 45.86
C GLU A 155 -18.83 -13.93 44.41
N LEU A 156 -20.10 -13.63 44.14
CA LEU A 156 -20.63 -13.54 42.79
C LEU A 156 -20.24 -12.17 42.22
N ASN A 157 -19.63 -12.16 41.03
CA ASN A 157 -19.29 -10.94 40.28
C ASN A 157 -20.24 -10.85 39.10
N LEU A 158 -20.97 -9.73 39.01
CA LEU A 158 -21.93 -9.42 37.96
C LEU A 158 -21.36 -8.27 37.14
N VAL A 159 -21.16 -8.46 35.84
CA VAL A 159 -20.56 -7.47 34.95
C VAL A 159 -21.63 -6.85 34.08
N ASP A 160 -21.80 -5.54 34.21
CA ASP A 160 -22.52 -4.68 33.29
C ASP A 160 -21.54 -4.22 32.20
N PRO A 161 -21.75 -4.55 30.91
CA PRO A 161 -20.86 -4.16 29.82
C PRO A 161 -20.91 -2.67 29.48
N GLY A 162 -21.81 -1.90 30.08
CA GLY A 162 -22.10 -0.51 29.70
C GLY A 162 -22.81 -0.40 28.34
N THR A 163 -23.31 0.78 28.05
CA THR A 163 -23.98 1.12 26.80
C THR A 163 -23.20 2.19 26.04
N ALA A 164 -22.95 1.99 24.73
CA ALA A 164 -22.38 3.01 23.88
C ALA A 164 -23.40 4.16 23.71
N LYS A 165 -23.03 5.39 24.08
CA LYS A 165 -23.91 6.56 23.87
C LYS A 165 -23.95 6.91 22.37
N PRO A 166 -25.13 7.04 21.74
CA PRO A 166 -25.22 7.51 20.36
C PRO A 166 -24.79 8.99 20.28
N LYS A 167 -24.07 9.37 19.22
CA LYS A 167 -23.73 10.78 18.95
C LYS A 167 -25.00 11.60 18.76
N LYS A 168 -25.20 12.66 19.55
CA LYS A 168 -26.15 13.73 19.22
C LYS A 168 -25.61 14.47 17.98
N LYS A 169 -26.47 14.63 16.97
CA LYS A 169 -26.16 15.38 15.73
C LYS A 169 -25.95 16.85 16.12
N GLY A 170 -24.71 17.30 16.25
CA GLY A 170 -24.40 18.71 16.59
C GLY A 170 -23.02 18.98 17.20
N ASP A 171 -22.29 18.02 17.72
CA ASP A 171 -21.03 18.28 18.39
C ASP A 171 -19.81 18.05 17.45
N LEU A 172 -19.52 19.05 16.65
CA LEU A 172 -18.20 19.28 16.02
C LEU A 172 -17.60 20.53 16.64
N ALA A 173 -17.03 20.40 17.83
CA ALA A 173 -16.12 21.39 18.39
C ALA A 173 -14.93 20.65 18.99
N VAL A 174 -13.80 20.70 18.28
CA VAL A 174 -12.51 20.26 18.80
C VAL A 174 -11.96 21.39 19.66
N ALA A 175 -12.05 21.23 20.99
CA ALA A 175 -11.27 22.03 21.91
C ALA A 175 -10.08 21.18 22.39
N PRO A 176 -8.84 21.69 22.36
CA PRO A 176 -7.72 20.97 22.96
C PRO A 176 -7.83 21.07 24.48
N VAL A 177 -8.13 19.96 25.13
CA VAL A 177 -8.05 19.85 26.60
C VAL A 177 -6.62 19.43 26.91
N ALA A 178 -5.85 20.36 27.48
CA ALA A 178 -4.57 20.05 28.10
C ALA A 178 -4.86 19.26 29.39
N PHE A 179 -4.53 17.98 29.40
CA PHE A 179 -4.49 17.18 30.63
C PHE A 179 -3.19 17.47 31.36
N ALA A 180 -3.28 18.00 32.56
CA ALA A 180 -2.17 18.00 33.53
C ALA A 180 -1.91 16.55 33.94
N LEU A 181 -0.72 16.05 33.62
CA LEU A 181 -0.23 14.73 34.01
C LEU A 181 0.02 14.71 35.53
N PRO A 182 -0.45 13.70 36.28
CA PRO A 182 0.11 13.40 37.59
C PRO A 182 1.54 12.84 37.41
N ALA A 183 2.40 13.11 38.39
CA ALA A 183 3.81 12.83 38.38
C ALA A 183 4.14 11.36 38.10
N ALA A 184 5.11 11.15 37.21
CA ALA A 184 6.00 9.99 37.03
C ALA A 184 5.41 8.62 37.40
N VAL A 185 4.74 8.00 36.43
CA VAL A 185 4.72 6.53 36.26
C VAL A 185 5.67 6.24 35.09
N ASP A 186 6.50 5.20 35.24
CA ASP A 186 7.39 4.76 34.15
C ASP A 186 6.59 4.66 32.84
N PRO A 187 7.13 5.15 31.72
CA PRO A 187 6.39 5.12 30.47
C PRO A 187 6.04 3.67 30.12
N LEU A 188 4.75 3.41 29.88
CA LEU A 188 4.27 2.15 29.32
C LEU A 188 5.13 1.80 28.11
N PRO A 189 5.55 0.53 27.95
CA PRO A 189 6.30 0.14 26.77
C PRO A 189 5.50 0.52 25.52
N THR A 190 6.02 1.45 24.74
CA THR A 190 5.44 1.84 23.46
C THR A 190 5.30 0.60 22.58
N PRO A 191 4.16 0.42 21.86
CA PRO A 191 4.05 -0.63 20.87
C PRO A 191 5.28 -0.59 19.95
N PRO A 192 5.82 -1.73 19.48
CA PRO A 192 6.92 -1.69 18.56
C PRO A 192 6.54 -0.80 17.37
N THR A 193 7.40 0.17 17.09
CA THR A 193 7.24 1.11 15.96
C THR A 193 7.42 0.43 14.61
N VAL A 194 7.83 -0.84 14.61
CA VAL A 194 8.03 -1.67 13.42
C VAL A 194 6.75 -2.45 13.15
N PRO A 195 6.19 -2.39 11.93
CA PRO A 195 5.10 -3.28 11.53
C PRO A 195 5.43 -4.74 11.81
N GLY A 196 4.44 -5.55 12.19
CA GLY A 196 4.64 -7.00 12.29
C GLY A 196 5.00 -7.59 10.93
N PRO A 197 5.57 -8.81 10.88
CA PRO A 197 5.93 -9.46 9.62
C PRO A 197 4.72 -9.60 8.69
N ASP A 198 4.94 -9.47 7.40
CA ASP A 198 3.92 -9.76 6.40
C ASP A 198 3.51 -11.25 6.47
N SER A 199 2.27 -11.53 6.12
CA SER A 199 1.73 -12.87 6.15
C SER A 199 1.54 -13.43 4.73
N THR A 200 1.77 -14.73 4.56
CA THR A 200 1.42 -15.47 3.34
C THR A 200 -0.09 -15.69 3.18
N ALA A 201 -0.90 -15.40 4.21
CA ALA A 201 -2.35 -15.43 4.16
C ALA A 201 -2.94 -14.01 4.31
N PRO A 202 -4.08 -13.71 3.67
CA PRO A 202 -4.71 -12.41 3.76
C PRO A 202 -5.04 -12.01 5.20
N LYS A 203 -4.85 -10.73 5.54
CA LYS A 203 -5.26 -10.19 6.83
C LYS A 203 -6.79 -10.22 6.94
N PRO A 204 -7.36 -10.82 7.99
CA PRO A 204 -8.81 -10.78 8.21
C PRO A 204 -9.26 -9.36 8.59
N ASN A 205 -10.53 -9.06 8.32
CA ASN A 205 -11.14 -7.85 8.85
C ASN A 205 -11.33 -8.02 10.36
N VAL A 206 -10.72 -7.13 11.15
CA VAL A 206 -10.75 -7.19 12.61
C VAL A 206 -11.37 -5.91 13.16
N VAL A 207 -12.37 -6.06 14.05
CA VAL A 207 -12.90 -4.97 14.85
C VAL A 207 -11.88 -4.65 15.94
N LEU A 208 -11.25 -3.49 15.85
CA LEU A 208 -10.17 -3.09 16.75
C LEU A 208 -10.71 -2.74 18.14
N ARG A 209 -9.85 -2.74 19.16
CA ARG A 209 -10.17 -2.43 20.54
C ARG A 209 -10.92 -1.10 20.69
N LYS A 210 -10.50 -0.06 20.01
CA LYS A 210 -11.19 1.25 19.96
C LYS A 210 -12.59 1.18 19.33
N ASP A 211 -12.81 0.21 18.42
CA ASP A 211 -14.07 0.09 17.66
C ASP A 211 -15.11 -0.73 18.41
N TRP A 212 -14.73 -1.67 19.30
CA TRP A 212 -15.66 -2.34 20.20
C TRP A 212 -15.80 -1.67 21.57
N GLY A 213 -15.09 -0.57 21.81
CA GLY A 213 -15.22 0.26 23.01
C GLY A 213 -14.46 -0.27 24.21
N ALA A 214 -13.24 -0.78 24.00
CA ALA A 214 -12.34 -1.15 25.10
C ALA A 214 -12.12 0.02 26.07
N ASP A 215 -12.20 -0.27 27.36
CA ASP A 215 -11.79 0.66 28.40
C ASP A 215 -10.29 0.44 28.69
N GLU A 216 -9.44 1.19 27.99
CA GLU A 216 -7.99 1.05 28.12
C GLU A 216 -7.46 1.56 29.48
N THR A 217 -8.26 2.24 30.27
CA THR A 217 -7.87 2.64 31.63
C THR A 217 -7.76 1.45 32.59
N LEU A 218 -8.31 0.31 32.21
CA LEU A 218 -8.17 -0.95 32.93
C LEU A 218 -6.77 -1.58 32.77
N ASN A 219 -6.07 -1.25 31.69
CA ASN A 219 -4.80 -1.88 31.29
C ASN A 219 -3.60 -1.05 31.76
N ASN A 220 -3.17 -1.24 32.98
CA ASN A 220 -2.13 -0.41 33.60
C ASN A 220 -0.68 -0.80 33.26
N GLU A 221 -0.45 -1.97 32.64
CA GLU A 221 0.89 -2.55 32.51
C GLU A 221 1.37 -2.67 31.03
N GLY A 222 0.52 -2.32 30.07
CA GLY A 222 0.82 -2.43 28.64
C GLY A 222 0.97 -3.88 28.14
N PRO A 223 1.16 -4.06 26.82
CA PRO A 223 1.25 -5.37 26.22
C PRO A 223 2.61 -6.05 26.47
N ILE A 224 2.58 -7.39 26.50
CA ILE A 224 3.79 -8.22 26.44
C ILE A 224 3.82 -8.91 25.08
N TYR A 225 5.01 -9.01 24.50
CA TYR A 225 5.24 -9.73 23.26
C TYR A 225 5.99 -11.03 23.51
N LEU A 226 5.80 -12.01 22.63
CA LEU A 226 6.48 -13.30 22.72
C LEU A 226 8.01 -13.11 22.70
N ALA A 227 8.72 -13.68 23.65
CA ALA A 227 10.18 -13.52 23.77
C ALA A 227 10.93 -14.00 22.51
N GLY A 228 10.43 -15.04 21.84
CA GLY A 228 10.96 -15.54 20.57
C GLY A 228 10.49 -14.76 19.34
N GLY A 229 9.62 -13.74 19.49
CA GLY A 229 9.08 -12.92 18.40
C GLY A 229 8.24 -13.66 17.37
N LYS A 230 7.88 -14.96 17.63
CA LYS A 230 7.20 -15.81 16.65
C LYS A 230 6.02 -16.57 17.25
N ILE A 231 4.92 -16.63 16.49
CA ILE A 231 3.78 -17.47 16.77
C ILE A 231 3.97 -18.80 16.02
N LYS A 232 4.00 -19.91 16.75
CA LYS A 232 4.19 -21.25 16.21
C LYS A 232 2.88 -22.05 16.15
N ALA A 233 1.90 -21.72 17.01
CA ALA A 233 0.61 -22.40 17.07
C ALA A 233 -0.53 -21.43 17.35
N ALA A 234 -1.75 -21.83 16.97
CA ALA A 234 -2.99 -21.20 17.36
C ALA A 234 -3.83 -22.20 18.19
N PHE A 235 -4.28 -21.78 19.37
CA PHE A 235 -5.20 -22.54 20.19
C PHE A 235 -6.62 -21.99 20.07
N VAL A 236 -7.55 -22.87 19.71
CA VAL A 236 -8.98 -22.53 19.62
C VAL A 236 -9.64 -22.77 20.96
N HIS A 237 -10.37 -21.77 21.41
CA HIS A 237 -11.15 -21.75 22.63
C HIS A 237 -12.62 -21.48 22.33
N HIS A 238 -13.47 -21.68 23.32
CA HIS A 238 -14.80 -21.12 23.38
C HIS A 238 -14.96 -20.27 24.65
N THR A 239 -16.01 -19.44 24.68
CA THR A 239 -16.44 -18.77 25.88
C THR A 239 -17.74 -19.43 26.37
N ALA A 240 -17.99 -19.46 27.68
CA ALA A 240 -19.23 -19.99 28.16
C ALA A 240 -20.40 -18.98 27.94
N VAL A 241 -21.52 -19.46 27.40
CA VAL A 241 -22.73 -18.68 27.12
C VAL A 241 -23.94 -19.49 27.58
N ALA A 242 -24.70 -18.94 28.52
CA ALA A 242 -25.85 -19.65 29.10
C ALA A 242 -27.15 -19.48 28.28
N THR A 243 -27.23 -18.41 27.48
CA THR A 243 -28.40 -18.07 26.67
C THR A 243 -27.98 -17.75 25.23
N PRO A 244 -28.84 -18.01 24.24
CA PRO A 244 -28.59 -17.53 22.87
C PRO A 244 -28.37 -16.02 22.86
N TYR A 245 -27.41 -15.56 22.09
CA TYR A 245 -27.11 -14.14 21.91
C TYR A 245 -27.29 -13.72 20.46
N GLU A 246 -27.53 -12.45 20.21
CA GLU A 246 -27.49 -11.88 18.86
C GLU A 246 -26.11 -11.29 18.56
N CYS A 247 -25.70 -11.26 17.27
CA CYS A 247 -24.37 -10.73 16.87
C CYS A 247 -24.22 -9.24 17.20
N SER A 248 -25.31 -8.52 17.37
CA SER A 248 -25.33 -7.16 17.90
C SER A 248 -24.81 -7.05 19.34
N GLU A 249 -24.85 -8.14 20.11
CA GLU A 249 -24.37 -8.18 21.49
C GLU A 249 -22.88 -8.53 21.61
N SER A 250 -22.24 -8.97 20.53
CA SER A 250 -20.85 -9.50 20.54
C SER A 250 -19.85 -8.51 21.14
N ALA A 251 -19.94 -7.22 20.81
CA ALA A 251 -19.05 -6.20 21.37
C ALA A 251 -19.26 -6.02 22.90
N ALA A 252 -20.49 -6.11 23.38
CA ALA A 252 -20.80 -6.07 24.80
C ALA A 252 -20.24 -7.31 25.54
N MET A 253 -20.32 -8.50 24.92
CA MET A 253 -19.72 -9.72 25.46
C MET A 253 -18.18 -9.56 25.58
N VAL A 254 -17.51 -9.02 24.55
CA VAL A 254 -16.06 -8.78 24.57
C VAL A 254 -15.68 -7.77 25.67
N ARG A 255 -16.45 -6.68 25.85
CA ARG A 255 -16.23 -5.73 26.95
C ARG A 255 -16.41 -6.37 28.32
N SER A 256 -17.43 -7.22 28.47
CA SER A 256 -17.67 -7.93 29.73
C SER A 256 -16.55 -8.90 30.10
N LEU A 257 -16.04 -9.65 29.09
CA LEU A 257 -14.89 -10.54 29.27
C LEU A 257 -13.64 -9.76 29.66
N HIS A 258 -13.36 -8.65 28.95
CA HIS A 258 -12.23 -7.78 29.27
C HIS A 258 -12.31 -7.29 30.73
N LYS A 259 -13.43 -6.75 31.12
CA LYS A 259 -13.64 -6.24 32.50
C LYS A 259 -13.55 -7.34 33.55
N TYR A 260 -14.09 -8.53 33.27
CA TYR A 260 -14.00 -9.68 34.18
C TYR A 260 -12.55 -10.14 34.39
N HIS A 261 -11.79 -10.28 33.28
CA HIS A 261 -10.39 -10.71 33.36
C HIS A 261 -9.52 -9.70 34.13
N VAL A 262 -9.73 -8.41 33.95
CA VAL A 262 -8.92 -7.38 34.63
C VAL A 262 -9.40 -7.11 36.05
N GLU A 263 -10.68 -6.88 36.26
CA GLU A 263 -11.19 -6.45 37.59
C GLU A 263 -11.48 -7.61 38.55
N VAL A 264 -11.86 -8.80 38.03
CA VAL A 264 -12.17 -9.97 38.84
C VAL A 264 -10.98 -10.89 38.98
N ASN A 265 -10.45 -11.40 37.87
CA ASN A 265 -9.31 -12.31 37.85
C ASN A 265 -8.00 -11.62 38.22
N LYS A 266 -7.93 -10.29 38.09
CA LYS A 266 -6.73 -9.49 38.28
C LYS A 266 -5.63 -9.79 37.24
N TRP A 267 -6.04 -10.22 36.05
CA TRP A 267 -5.16 -10.36 34.92
C TRP A 267 -4.78 -8.99 34.36
N ARG A 268 -3.70 -8.94 33.58
CA ARG A 268 -3.17 -7.73 32.93
C ARG A 268 -4.15 -7.15 31.93
N ASP A 269 -4.82 -8.02 31.17
CA ASP A 269 -5.76 -7.67 30.10
C ASP A 269 -6.64 -8.88 29.78
N LEU A 270 -7.47 -8.76 28.77
CA LEU A 270 -8.22 -9.88 28.19
C LEU A 270 -7.30 -11.05 27.84
N GLY A 271 -7.67 -12.27 28.18
CA GLY A 271 -6.78 -13.44 28.02
C GLY A 271 -6.54 -13.85 26.57
N TYR A 272 -7.55 -13.74 25.72
CA TYR A 272 -7.51 -14.18 24.33
C TYR A 272 -6.94 -13.09 23.41
N ASN A 273 -6.12 -13.51 22.42
CA ASN A 273 -5.58 -12.57 21.43
C ASN A 273 -6.67 -12.13 20.43
N PHE A 274 -7.57 -13.03 20.07
CA PHE A 274 -8.69 -12.77 19.18
C PHE A 274 -9.98 -13.42 19.72
N LEU A 275 -11.12 -12.80 19.40
CA LEU A 275 -12.43 -13.41 19.61
C LEU A 275 -13.20 -13.42 18.29
N VAL A 276 -14.05 -14.42 18.11
CA VAL A 276 -14.86 -14.61 16.90
C VAL A 276 -16.29 -14.88 17.32
N ASP A 277 -17.27 -14.14 16.78
CA ASP A 277 -18.67 -14.40 17.06
C ASP A 277 -19.30 -15.42 16.09
N LYS A 278 -20.55 -15.82 16.37
CA LYS A 278 -21.27 -16.78 15.53
C LYS A 278 -21.53 -16.29 14.09
N CYS A 279 -21.43 -14.99 13.82
CA CYS A 279 -21.58 -14.38 12.49
C CYS A 279 -20.24 -14.25 11.74
N GLY A 280 -19.12 -14.65 12.34
CA GLY A 280 -17.79 -14.57 11.75
C GLY A 280 -17.12 -13.22 11.94
N THR A 281 -17.63 -12.34 12.80
CA THR A 281 -16.95 -11.08 13.16
C THR A 281 -15.73 -11.40 14.04
N VAL A 282 -14.58 -10.88 13.64
CA VAL A 282 -13.32 -11.03 14.38
C VAL A 282 -13.07 -9.77 15.21
N PHE A 283 -12.76 -9.93 16.48
CA PHE A 283 -12.42 -8.86 17.41
C PHE A 283 -10.96 -8.97 17.85
N GLU A 284 -10.23 -7.84 17.86
CA GLU A 284 -8.96 -7.74 18.57
C GLU A 284 -9.24 -7.88 20.07
N GLY A 285 -8.63 -8.88 20.69
CA GLY A 285 -8.78 -9.15 22.11
C GLY A 285 -7.71 -8.45 22.94
N ARG A 286 -6.65 -9.17 23.29
CA ARG A 286 -5.55 -8.65 24.11
C ARG A 286 -4.80 -7.51 23.42
N GLN A 287 -4.50 -6.44 24.18
CA GLN A 287 -3.78 -5.25 23.72
C GLN A 287 -2.40 -5.62 23.15
N GLY A 288 -1.97 -4.89 22.11
CA GLY A 288 -0.63 -5.04 21.55
C GLY A 288 -0.58 -5.02 20.03
N GLY A 289 -1.76 -5.03 19.37
CA GLY A 289 -1.89 -4.91 17.92
C GLY A 289 -2.06 -6.26 17.21
N VAL A 290 -2.94 -6.23 16.22
CA VAL A 290 -3.33 -7.43 15.43
C VAL A 290 -2.14 -8.10 14.75
N ASP A 291 -1.18 -7.32 14.29
CA ASP A 291 -0.03 -7.79 13.51
C ASP A 291 1.15 -8.27 14.37
N GLN A 292 1.11 -7.98 15.66
CA GLN A 292 2.21 -8.27 16.58
C GLN A 292 2.10 -9.66 17.22
N PRO A 293 3.22 -10.28 17.65
CA PRO A 293 3.22 -11.54 18.39
C PRO A 293 2.90 -11.31 19.87
N VAL A 294 1.67 -10.91 20.15
CA VAL A 294 1.23 -10.58 21.51
C VAL A 294 1.15 -11.84 22.38
N HIS A 295 1.77 -11.80 23.57
CA HIS A 295 1.70 -12.86 24.56
C HIS A 295 0.29 -12.90 25.18
N GLY A 296 -0.43 -13.98 24.96
CA GLY A 296 -1.77 -14.20 25.50
C GLY A 296 -1.79 -14.74 26.92
N ALA A 297 -2.99 -14.92 27.47
CA ALA A 297 -3.25 -15.61 28.74
C ALA A 297 -4.45 -16.56 28.55
N HIS A 298 -4.30 -17.56 27.67
CA HIS A 298 -5.39 -18.42 27.23
C HIS A 298 -5.11 -19.93 27.36
N THR A 299 -3.84 -20.36 27.37
CA THR A 299 -3.47 -21.77 27.49
C THR A 299 -2.30 -21.90 28.47
N PHE A 300 -2.59 -22.31 29.71
CA PHE A 300 -1.59 -22.39 30.75
C PHE A 300 -0.38 -23.24 30.33
N GLY A 301 0.83 -22.68 30.51
CA GLY A 301 2.09 -23.32 30.12
C GLY A 301 2.45 -23.26 28.63
N TRP A 302 1.58 -22.66 27.76
CA TRP A 302 1.82 -22.66 26.32
C TRP A 302 1.68 -21.28 25.64
N ASN A 303 1.45 -20.23 26.43
CA ASN A 303 1.24 -18.87 25.91
C ASN A 303 2.48 -18.24 25.28
N SER A 304 3.69 -18.79 25.55
CA SER A 304 4.96 -18.19 25.12
C SER A 304 5.28 -18.34 23.63
N GLU A 305 4.54 -19.19 22.91
CA GLU A 305 4.80 -19.48 21.47
C GLU A 305 3.50 -19.58 20.65
N ALA A 306 2.36 -19.16 21.25
CA ALA A 306 1.06 -19.37 20.63
C ALA A 306 0.16 -18.13 20.70
N THR A 307 -0.86 -18.14 19.84
CA THR A 307 -1.97 -17.19 19.86
C THR A 307 -3.28 -17.89 20.20
N GLY A 308 -4.17 -17.24 20.96
CA GLY A 308 -5.47 -17.77 21.36
C GLY A 308 -6.60 -17.12 20.60
N ILE A 309 -7.49 -17.95 20.06
CA ILE A 309 -8.69 -17.54 19.32
C ILE A 309 -9.90 -18.11 20.01
N ALA A 310 -10.73 -17.28 20.65
CA ALA A 310 -11.93 -17.72 21.35
C ALA A 310 -13.17 -17.50 20.49
N VAL A 311 -13.96 -18.55 20.30
CA VAL A 311 -15.26 -18.45 19.66
C VAL A 311 -16.32 -18.14 20.73
N LEU A 312 -17.02 -17.01 20.58
CA LEU A 312 -18.09 -16.59 21.51
C LEU A 312 -19.23 -17.59 21.42
N GLY A 313 -19.53 -18.26 22.53
CA GLY A 313 -20.58 -19.27 22.61
C GLY A 313 -20.19 -20.47 23.47
N ASP A 314 -21.19 -21.32 23.80
CA ASP A 314 -20.97 -22.64 24.36
C ASP A 314 -21.11 -23.71 23.27
N TYR A 315 -20.01 -24.41 23.03
CA TYR A 315 -19.93 -25.45 22.00
C TYR A 315 -19.77 -26.86 22.57
N THR A 316 -20.33 -27.10 23.74
CA THR A 316 -20.37 -28.42 24.38
C THR A 316 -21.34 -29.36 23.66
N SER A 317 -22.49 -28.88 23.21
CA SER A 317 -23.57 -29.67 22.62
C SER A 317 -23.90 -29.29 21.16
N GLN A 318 -23.55 -28.10 20.72
CA GLN A 318 -23.79 -27.59 19.37
C GLN A 318 -22.50 -27.08 18.76
N GLY A 319 -22.23 -27.39 17.48
CA GLY A 319 -21.07 -26.92 16.75
C GLY A 319 -21.15 -25.42 16.42
N ALA A 320 -20.00 -24.83 16.14
CA ALA A 320 -19.90 -23.46 15.67
C ALA A 320 -20.45 -23.32 14.23
N SER A 321 -20.94 -22.14 13.91
CA SER A 321 -21.44 -21.81 12.58
C SER A 321 -20.33 -21.86 11.52
N ALA A 322 -20.69 -22.06 10.26
CA ALA A 322 -19.73 -22.03 9.16
C ALA A 322 -18.98 -20.68 9.09
N ALA A 323 -19.65 -19.57 9.37
CA ALA A 323 -19.05 -18.25 9.40
C ALA A 323 -17.98 -18.12 10.51
N ALA A 324 -18.26 -18.64 11.69
CA ALA A 324 -17.29 -18.65 12.79
C ALA A 324 -16.07 -19.54 12.46
N LEU A 325 -16.30 -20.75 11.93
CA LEU A 325 -15.20 -21.66 11.53
C LEU A 325 -14.29 -21.02 10.49
N ASP A 326 -14.89 -20.35 9.51
CA ASP A 326 -14.20 -19.63 8.47
C ASP A 326 -13.36 -18.46 9.00
N ALA A 327 -13.91 -17.67 9.91
CA ALA A 327 -13.20 -16.57 10.55
C ALA A 327 -12.03 -17.07 11.41
N VAL A 328 -12.20 -18.15 12.17
CA VAL A 328 -11.09 -18.80 12.90
C VAL A 328 -10.00 -19.26 11.95
N ALA A 329 -10.36 -19.87 10.80
CA ALA A 329 -9.40 -20.29 9.78
C ALA A 329 -8.61 -19.11 9.21
N GLN A 330 -9.28 -17.99 8.94
CA GLN A 330 -8.63 -16.77 8.43
C GLN A 330 -7.64 -16.19 9.46
N VAL A 331 -8.05 -16.04 10.73
CA VAL A 331 -7.17 -15.52 11.79
C VAL A 331 -5.96 -16.44 12.00
N ALA A 332 -6.20 -17.75 12.14
CA ALA A 332 -5.11 -18.71 12.35
C ALA A 332 -4.12 -18.74 11.18
N SER A 333 -4.63 -18.78 9.94
CA SER A 333 -3.79 -18.75 8.73
C SER A 333 -2.99 -17.47 8.63
N TYR A 334 -3.60 -16.31 8.93
CA TYR A 334 -2.92 -15.03 8.94
C TYR A 334 -1.79 -15.00 9.97
N LYS A 335 -2.08 -15.35 11.23
CA LYS A 335 -1.08 -15.32 12.32
C LYS A 335 0.03 -16.33 12.14
N LEU A 336 -0.27 -17.53 11.67
CA LEU A 336 0.75 -18.55 11.35
C LEU A 336 1.54 -18.17 10.10
N GLY A 337 0.88 -17.62 9.07
CA GLY A 337 1.51 -17.20 7.83
C GLY A 337 2.53 -16.07 8.01
N GLN A 338 2.42 -15.24 9.05
CA GLN A 338 3.45 -14.25 9.42
C GLN A 338 4.82 -14.89 9.76
N TYR A 339 4.84 -16.16 10.11
CA TYR A 339 6.03 -16.87 10.56
C TYR A 339 6.29 -18.18 9.80
N ASP A 340 5.89 -18.23 8.52
CA ASP A 340 5.98 -19.41 7.65
C ASP A 340 5.24 -20.65 8.21
N GLY A 341 4.26 -20.44 9.07
CA GLY A 341 3.42 -21.50 9.64
C GLY A 341 2.36 -21.98 8.67
N ASP A 342 1.99 -23.24 8.79
CA ASP A 342 0.91 -23.89 8.03
C ASP A 342 -0.20 -24.32 9.00
N ILE A 343 -1.43 -23.87 8.74
CA ILE A 343 -2.58 -24.23 9.58
C ILE A 343 -2.83 -25.75 9.64
N ASN A 344 -2.40 -26.50 8.62
CA ASN A 344 -2.47 -27.97 8.56
C ASN A 344 -1.22 -28.67 9.13
N GLY A 345 -0.21 -27.89 9.55
CA GLY A 345 1.10 -28.39 9.94
C GLY A 345 1.14 -28.95 11.37
N THR A 346 2.37 -29.28 11.76
CA THR A 346 2.77 -29.63 13.13
C THR A 346 3.93 -28.75 13.55
N THR A 347 4.06 -28.50 14.84
CA THR A 347 5.15 -27.70 15.41
C THR A 347 5.54 -28.25 16.77
N LYS A 348 6.76 -27.92 17.21
CA LYS A 348 7.21 -28.21 18.58
C LYS A 348 7.02 -26.98 19.45
N LEU A 349 6.33 -27.17 20.57
CA LEU A 349 6.16 -26.16 21.62
C LEU A 349 6.90 -26.61 22.88
N VAL A 350 7.43 -25.66 23.63
CA VAL A 350 8.10 -25.91 24.92
C VAL A 350 7.09 -25.71 26.05
N ALA A 351 6.92 -26.73 26.89
CA ALA A 351 6.03 -26.63 28.05
C ALA A 351 6.57 -25.62 29.07
N GLY A 352 5.82 -24.60 29.38
CA GLY A 352 6.12 -23.59 30.40
C GLY A 352 5.59 -23.95 31.79
N ALA A 353 5.02 -25.16 31.95
CA ALA A 353 4.56 -25.70 33.23
C ALA A 353 4.41 -27.22 33.16
N THR A 354 4.57 -27.88 34.29
CA THR A 354 4.24 -29.31 34.45
C THR A 354 2.72 -29.47 34.65
N GLN A 355 2.08 -30.23 33.75
CA GLN A 355 0.60 -30.41 33.75
C GLN A 355 0.16 -31.59 32.90
N THR A 356 -1.11 -31.87 32.87
CA THR A 356 -1.73 -32.87 31.99
C THR A 356 -2.80 -32.23 31.10
N ASN A 357 -3.05 -32.80 29.90
CA ASN A 357 -4.15 -32.41 29.07
C ASN A 357 -5.43 -33.19 29.38
N PHE A 358 -6.52 -32.86 28.65
CA PHE A 358 -7.82 -33.55 28.77
C PHE A 358 -7.75 -35.06 28.48
N PHE A 359 -6.83 -35.49 27.63
CA PHE A 359 -6.64 -36.88 27.22
C PHE A 359 -5.67 -37.66 28.14
N GLY A 360 -5.20 -37.05 29.22
CA GLY A 360 -4.29 -37.66 30.17
C GLY A 360 -2.82 -37.65 29.78
N THR A 361 -2.45 -36.97 28.70
CA THR A 361 -1.05 -36.78 28.32
C THR A 361 -0.37 -35.82 29.29
N SER A 362 0.76 -36.28 29.90
CA SER A 362 1.55 -35.47 30.84
C SER A 362 2.59 -34.65 30.10
N PHE A 363 2.75 -33.40 30.50
CA PHE A 363 3.76 -32.49 30.02
C PHE A 363 4.68 -32.07 31.17
N THR A 364 5.98 -32.05 30.96
CA THR A 364 6.98 -31.62 31.93
C THR A 364 7.54 -30.25 31.51
N GLU A 365 7.60 -29.31 32.44
CA GLU A 365 8.15 -27.98 32.21
C GLU A 365 9.54 -28.03 31.57
N GLY A 366 9.80 -27.20 30.59
CA GLY A 366 11.05 -27.11 29.81
C GLY A 366 11.22 -28.17 28.72
N GLN A 367 10.33 -29.18 28.61
CA GLN A 367 10.39 -30.19 27.55
C GLN A 367 9.57 -29.78 26.32
N SER A 368 10.01 -30.23 25.13
CA SER A 368 9.35 -29.97 23.86
C SER A 368 8.37 -31.08 23.48
N TYR A 369 7.20 -30.70 22.99
CA TYR A 369 6.15 -31.63 22.56
C TYR A 369 5.60 -31.24 21.19
N ASP A 370 5.15 -32.21 20.43
CA ASP A 370 4.56 -32.02 19.11
C ASP A 370 3.07 -31.66 19.22
N PHE A 371 2.68 -30.57 18.57
CA PHE A 371 1.31 -30.11 18.45
C PHE A 371 0.91 -29.91 16.98
N LYS A 372 -0.37 -30.04 16.66
CA LYS A 372 -0.89 -29.43 15.43
C LYS A 372 -0.76 -27.93 15.56
N THR A 373 -0.39 -27.24 14.47
CA THR A 373 -0.27 -25.78 14.46
C THR A 373 -1.60 -25.08 14.78
N LEU A 374 -2.74 -25.71 14.46
CA LEU A 374 -4.04 -25.36 14.99
C LEU A 374 -4.52 -26.45 15.92
N SER A 375 -4.61 -26.18 17.20
CA SER A 375 -5.01 -27.11 18.25
C SER A 375 -6.18 -26.53 19.06
N GLY A 376 -6.91 -27.40 19.77
CA GLY A 376 -7.88 -26.94 20.75
C GLY A 376 -7.24 -26.80 22.14
N HIS A 377 -7.84 -26.03 23.03
CA HIS A 377 -7.33 -25.82 24.40
C HIS A 377 -7.11 -27.17 25.13
N ARG A 378 -8.01 -28.13 24.94
CA ARG A 378 -7.94 -29.46 25.55
C ARG A 378 -6.77 -30.33 25.12
N ASP A 379 -6.12 -30.00 23.98
CA ASP A 379 -4.90 -30.72 23.54
C ASP A 379 -3.71 -30.38 24.45
N ALA A 380 -3.75 -29.25 25.15
CA ALA A 380 -2.68 -28.67 25.91
C ALA A 380 -2.96 -28.55 27.42
N PHE A 381 -4.20 -28.59 27.85
CA PHE A 381 -4.64 -28.43 29.22
C PHE A 381 -5.85 -29.31 29.56
N ASN A 382 -6.01 -29.68 30.82
CA ASN A 382 -7.16 -30.47 31.25
C ASN A 382 -8.41 -29.58 31.39
N THR A 383 -9.15 -29.42 30.31
CA THR A 383 -10.36 -28.61 30.19
C THR A 383 -11.31 -29.20 29.15
N GLN A 384 -12.62 -28.92 29.27
CA GLN A 384 -13.62 -29.23 28.24
C GLN A 384 -13.53 -28.30 27.01
N CYS A 385 -12.89 -27.11 27.13
CA CYS A 385 -12.71 -26.16 26.06
C CYS A 385 -11.93 -26.78 24.86
N PRO A 386 -12.33 -26.54 23.59
CA PRO A 386 -13.34 -25.62 23.09
C PRO A 386 -14.76 -26.19 22.99
N GLY A 387 -15.10 -27.26 23.70
CA GLY A 387 -16.38 -27.92 23.69
C GLY A 387 -16.41 -29.16 22.80
N ASN A 388 -17.26 -30.12 23.15
CA ASN A 388 -17.30 -31.44 22.48
C ASN A 388 -17.79 -31.38 21.05
N SER A 389 -18.51 -30.31 20.67
CA SER A 389 -19.01 -30.14 19.30
C SER A 389 -18.11 -29.24 18.43
N LEU A 390 -17.35 -28.27 19.00
CA LEU A 390 -16.39 -27.48 18.23
C LEU A 390 -15.05 -28.21 18.01
N TYR A 391 -14.61 -29.01 18.98
CA TYR A 391 -13.33 -29.72 18.87
C TYR A 391 -13.21 -30.61 17.61
N PRO A 392 -14.19 -31.46 17.24
CA PRO A 392 -14.14 -32.19 15.97
C PRO A 392 -14.08 -31.30 14.74
N GLN A 393 -14.66 -30.08 14.80
CA GLN A 393 -14.64 -29.13 13.69
C GLN A 393 -13.25 -28.48 13.43
N LEU A 394 -12.24 -28.70 14.30
CA LEU A 394 -10.88 -28.23 14.05
C LEU A 394 -10.30 -28.78 12.73
N GLY A 395 -10.68 -29.99 12.34
CA GLY A 395 -10.35 -30.54 11.01
C GLY A 395 -10.89 -29.71 9.86
N THR A 396 -12.15 -29.29 9.97
CA THR A 396 -12.82 -28.41 9.00
C THR A 396 -12.14 -27.04 8.95
N ILE A 397 -11.80 -26.46 10.11
CA ILE A 397 -11.08 -25.16 10.17
C ILE A 397 -9.73 -25.26 9.44
N ARG A 398 -8.96 -26.35 9.67
CA ARG A 398 -7.67 -26.53 8.98
C ARG A 398 -7.85 -26.64 7.47
N GLN A 399 -8.88 -27.34 6.99
CA GLN A 399 -9.18 -27.46 5.57
C GLN A 399 -9.73 -26.17 4.94
N ALA A 400 -10.42 -25.34 5.73
CA ALA A 400 -10.94 -24.06 5.28
C ALA A 400 -9.88 -22.95 5.21
N GLY A 401 -8.71 -23.17 5.79
CA GLY A 401 -7.61 -22.21 5.74
C GLY A 401 -7.13 -21.95 4.31
N PRO A 402 -6.64 -20.73 3.99
CA PRO A 402 -6.04 -20.41 2.71
C PRO A 402 -4.73 -21.17 2.49
N ALA A 403 -4.19 -21.14 1.25
CA ALA A 403 -2.95 -21.81 0.90
C ALA A 403 -1.78 -21.28 1.75
N ALA A 404 -1.20 -22.12 2.56
CA ALA A 404 -0.13 -21.78 3.50
C ALA A 404 1.26 -21.97 2.87
N LYS A 405 2.25 -21.24 3.40
CA LYS A 405 3.64 -21.22 2.90
C LYS A 405 3.74 -20.96 1.39
N LEU A 406 2.79 -20.23 0.83
CA LEU A 406 2.86 -19.82 -0.56
C LEU A 406 3.97 -18.78 -0.71
N LYS A 407 5.02 -19.14 -1.46
CA LYS A 407 6.15 -18.25 -1.70
C LYS A 407 6.73 -18.43 -3.10
N ILE A 408 7.24 -17.36 -3.68
CA ILE A 408 8.05 -17.40 -4.88
C ILE A 408 9.42 -17.97 -4.51
N THR A 409 9.83 -19.04 -5.17
CA THR A 409 11.09 -19.74 -4.89
C THR A 409 12.20 -19.37 -5.86
N ASN A 410 11.81 -18.91 -7.07
CA ASN A 410 12.76 -18.57 -8.12
C ASN A 410 12.16 -17.54 -9.08
N VAL A 411 12.99 -16.64 -9.59
CA VAL A 411 12.69 -15.70 -10.66
C VAL A 411 13.86 -15.75 -11.65
N ASN A 412 13.61 -16.17 -12.88
CA ASN A 412 14.62 -16.30 -13.94
C ASN A 412 15.87 -17.10 -13.52
N GLY A 413 15.70 -18.19 -12.73
CA GLY A 413 16.81 -19.00 -12.25
C GLY A 413 17.46 -18.48 -10.95
N SER A 414 17.10 -17.30 -10.47
CA SER A 414 17.65 -16.68 -9.25
C SER A 414 16.70 -16.85 -8.07
N VAL A 415 17.23 -17.19 -6.89
CA VAL A 415 16.46 -17.19 -5.64
C VAL A 415 16.33 -15.75 -5.15
N PRO A 416 15.09 -15.23 -5.01
CA PRO A 416 14.90 -13.87 -4.52
C PRO A 416 15.47 -13.67 -3.13
N GLN A 417 16.19 -12.55 -2.94
CA GLN A 417 16.75 -12.15 -1.65
C GLN A 417 15.95 -10.94 -1.12
N SER A 418 15.68 -10.93 0.18
CA SER A 418 14.98 -9.81 0.81
C SER A 418 15.74 -8.50 0.60
N GLY A 419 15.05 -7.48 0.11
CA GLY A 419 15.61 -6.14 -0.13
C GLY A 419 16.50 -6.02 -1.38
N THR A 420 16.71 -7.11 -2.15
CA THR A 420 17.50 -7.07 -3.40
C THR A 420 16.59 -7.34 -4.59
N PRO A 421 16.38 -6.36 -5.50
CA PRO A 421 15.60 -6.59 -6.71
C PRO A 421 16.23 -7.63 -7.64
N VAL A 422 15.40 -8.44 -8.29
CA VAL A 422 15.84 -9.30 -9.38
C VAL A 422 15.78 -8.50 -10.68
N GLU A 423 16.86 -8.53 -11.45
CA GLU A 423 16.95 -7.80 -12.72
C GLU A 423 16.58 -8.68 -13.91
N THR A 424 15.90 -8.11 -14.92
CA THR A 424 15.50 -8.79 -16.15
C THR A 424 15.45 -7.80 -17.33
N PRO A 425 15.70 -8.23 -18.57
CA PRO A 425 15.46 -7.38 -19.74
C PRO A 425 13.97 -7.24 -20.11
N GLY A 426 13.05 -7.87 -19.35
CA GLY A 426 11.61 -7.83 -19.57
C GLY A 426 10.93 -9.18 -19.39
N PRO A 427 11.32 -10.26 -20.12
CA PRO A 427 10.76 -11.58 -19.91
C PRO A 427 11.08 -12.11 -18.52
N VAL A 428 10.08 -12.65 -17.84
CA VAL A 428 10.22 -13.19 -16.49
C VAL A 428 9.49 -14.53 -16.36
N SER A 429 10.16 -15.50 -15.73
CA SER A 429 9.60 -16.79 -15.35
C SER A 429 9.71 -16.93 -13.84
N LEU A 430 8.59 -17.24 -13.18
CA LEU A 430 8.53 -17.46 -11.74
C LEU A 430 8.25 -18.92 -11.43
N ASN A 431 8.90 -19.42 -10.37
CA ASN A 431 8.52 -20.66 -9.72
C ASN A 431 8.05 -20.36 -8.30
N TRP A 432 7.10 -21.15 -7.82
CA TRP A 432 6.58 -21.03 -6.46
C TRP A 432 6.38 -22.40 -5.80
N SER A 433 6.20 -22.35 -4.50
CA SER A 433 5.83 -23.52 -3.70
C SER A 433 4.76 -23.13 -2.68
N THR A 434 3.98 -24.12 -2.26
CA THR A 434 3.04 -24.05 -1.14
C THR A 434 3.02 -25.38 -0.42
N SER A 435 2.71 -25.40 0.88
CA SER A 435 2.49 -26.61 1.65
C SER A 435 1.06 -27.16 1.48
N THR A 436 0.15 -26.40 0.87
CA THR A 436 -1.23 -26.84 0.61
C THR A 436 -1.24 -27.94 -0.46
N ASN A 437 -1.98 -29.02 -0.20
CA ASN A 437 -2.16 -30.08 -1.19
C ASN A 437 -2.79 -29.49 -2.47
N SER A 438 -2.19 -29.81 -3.64
CA SER A 438 -2.64 -29.32 -4.93
C SER A 438 -4.12 -29.66 -5.25
N ALA A 439 -4.64 -30.76 -4.71
CA ALA A 439 -6.06 -31.11 -4.83
C ALA A 439 -7.01 -30.09 -4.16
N LEU A 440 -6.51 -29.29 -3.23
CA LEU A 440 -7.25 -28.22 -2.55
C LEU A 440 -7.06 -26.85 -3.19
N VAL A 441 -6.25 -26.73 -4.26
CA VAL A 441 -6.01 -25.47 -4.98
C VAL A 441 -6.69 -25.54 -6.34
N THR A 442 -7.56 -24.58 -6.63
CA THR A 442 -8.27 -24.49 -7.91
C THR A 442 -7.40 -23.87 -9.00
N LYS A 443 -6.71 -22.78 -8.66
CA LYS A 443 -5.87 -22.02 -9.59
C LYS A 443 -4.78 -21.22 -8.87
N PHE A 444 -3.73 -20.91 -9.64
CA PHE A 444 -2.82 -19.84 -9.28
C PHE A 444 -2.94 -18.69 -10.30
N GLU A 445 -2.73 -17.48 -9.84
CA GLU A 445 -2.65 -16.27 -10.64
C GLU A 445 -1.31 -15.58 -10.38
N LEU A 446 -0.57 -15.27 -11.45
CA LEU A 446 0.59 -14.41 -11.38
C LEU A 446 0.12 -12.96 -11.35
N LEU A 447 0.53 -12.20 -10.35
CA LEU A 447 0.22 -10.77 -10.22
C LEU A 447 1.46 -9.94 -10.52
N VAL A 448 1.27 -8.88 -11.27
CA VAL A 448 2.23 -7.79 -11.48
C VAL A 448 1.57 -6.50 -10.98
N ASP A 449 2.17 -5.87 -9.98
CA ASP A 449 1.62 -4.66 -9.34
C ASP A 449 0.14 -4.86 -8.94
N ASP A 450 -0.13 -5.94 -8.20
CA ASP A 450 -1.44 -6.40 -7.73
C ASP A 450 -2.46 -6.82 -8.81
N LYS A 451 -2.10 -6.73 -10.09
CA LYS A 451 -2.99 -7.10 -11.21
C LYS A 451 -2.68 -8.48 -11.74
N PRO A 452 -3.68 -9.35 -11.95
CA PRO A 452 -3.46 -10.66 -12.52
C PRO A 452 -3.07 -10.55 -14.01
N VAL A 453 -1.94 -11.14 -14.39
CA VAL A 453 -1.42 -11.15 -15.75
C VAL A 453 -1.40 -12.56 -16.38
N ALA A 454 -1.38 -13.60 -15.55
CA ALA A 454 -1.48 -14.98 -16.00
C ALA A 454 -2.25 -15.82 -14.98
N THR A 455 -2.99 -16.83 -15.45
CA THR A 455 -3.71 -17.81 -14.63
C THR A 455 -3.28 -19.21 -15.02
N THR A 456 -3.03 -20.06 -14.01
CA THR A 456 -2.63 -21.46 -14.21
C THR A 456 -3.46 -22.40 -13.35
N ALA A 457 -3.43 -23.69 -13.65
CA ALA A 457 -4.12 -24.70 -12.85
C ALA A 457 -3.55 -24.81 -11.43
N GLY A 458 -4.34 -25.30 -10.47
CA GLY A 458 -3.92 -25.52 -9.08
C GLY A 458 -2.77 -26.51 -8.86
N THR A 459 -2.37 -27.22 -9.91
CA THR A 459 -1.20 -28.12 -9.91
C THR A 459 0.08 -27.46 -10.43
N ALA A 460 -0.01 -26.24 -10.99
CA ALA A 460 1.13 -25.55 -11.56
C ALA A 460 2.07 -25.01 -10.46
N THR A 461 3.35 -25.00 -10.77
CA THR A 461 4.41 -24.48 -9.91
C THR A 461 5.22 -23.37 -10.57
N GLN A 462 4.82 -22.98 -11.79
CA GLN A 462 5.49 -21.93 -12.55
C GLN A 462 4.52 -21.18 -13.47
N ALA A 463 4.87 -19.93 -13.77
CA ALA A 463 4.27 -19.11 -14.80
C ALA A 463 5.28 -18.13 -15.36
N SER A 464 5.02 -17.61 -16.56
CA SER A 464 5.86 -16.62 -17.22
C SER A 464 5.02 -15.46 -17.73
N THR A 465 5.64 -14.28 -17.79
CA THR A 465 5.07 -13.07 -18.40
C THR A 465 6.19 -12.19 -18.93
N THR A 466 5.85 -11.11 -19.64
CA THR A 466 6.80 -10.07 -20.02
C THR A 466 6.43 -8.80 -19.30
N LEU A 467 7.40 -8.23 -18.58
CA LEU A 467 7.21 -6.97 -17.85
C LEU A 467 7.46 -5.78 -18.77
N ALA A 468 6.72 -4.71 -18.56
CA ALA A 468 7.14 -3.39 -19.04
C ALA A 468 8.45 -2.98 -18.37
N LEU A 469 9.18 -2.02 -18.94
CA LEU A 469 10.39 -1.49 -18.29
C LEU A 469 10.00 -0.74 -17.00
N GLY A 470 10.80 -0.91 -15.96
CA GLY A 470 10.57 -0.31 -14.64
C GLY A 470 10.65 -1.31 -13.50
N SER A 471 10.36 -0.83 -12.30
CA SER A 471 10.28 -1.66 -11.09
C SER A 471 8.87 -2.20 -10.89
N HIS A 472 8.75 -3.49 -10.65
CA HIS A 472 7.49 -4.20 -10.48
C HIS A 472 7.49 -5.04 -9.22
N GLN A 473 6.31 -5.22 -8.62
CA GLN A 473 6.08 -6.16 -7.54
C GLN A 473 5.41 -7.41 -8.10
N LEU A 474 6.10 -8.54 -8.01
CA LEU A 474 5.57 -9.82 -8.46
C LEU A 474 5.06 -10.63 -7.29
N GLN A 475 3.87 -11.18 -7.41
CA GLN A 475 3.24 -12.05 -6.42
C GLN A 475 2.53 -13.21 -7.11
N VAL A 476 2.32 -14.29 -6.36
CA VAL A 476 1.48 -15.42 -6.77
C VAL A 476 0.29 -15.48 -5.85
N ARG A 477 -0.91 -15.54 -6.40
CA ARG A 477 -2.17 -15.69 -5.67
C ARG A 477 -2.77 -17.07 -5.93
N ALA A 478 -2.97 -17.85 -4.87
CA ALA A 478 -3.66 -19.14 -4.91
C ALA A 478 -5.12 -18.96 -4.55
N THR A 479 -6.02 -19.65 -5.25
CA THR A 479 -7.43 -19.81 -4.89
C THR A 479 -7.69 -21.28 -4.56
N THR A 480 -8.22 -21.55 -3.39
CA THR A 480 -8.54 -22.92 -2.95
C THR A 480 -9.93 -23.35 -3.40
N THR A 481 -10.23 -24.65 -3.31
CA THR A 481 -11.51 -25.24 -3.74
C THR A 481 -12.72 -24.72 -2.97
N ASN A 482 -12.52 -24.19 -1.77
CA ASN A 482 -13.55 -23.50 -0.97
C ASN A 482 -13.62 -21.99 -1.25
N GLY A 483 -12.94 -21.50 -2.30
CA GLY A 483 -12.96 -20.10 -2.73
C GLY A 483 -12.08 -19.14 -1.91
N LYS A 484 -11.31 -19.63 -0.93
CA LYS A 484 -10.36 -18.80 -0.17
C LYS A 484 -9.13 -18.48 -1.00
N VAL A 485 -8.51 -17.33 -0.71
CA VAL A 485 -7.32 -16.86 -1.42
C VAL A 485 -6.17 -16.62 -0.46
N SER A 486 -4.97 -16.94 -0.94
CA SER A 486 -3.69 -16.57 -0.34
C SER A 486 -2.82 -15.89 -1.37
N THR A 487 -1.99 -14.93 -0.95
CA THR A 487 -1.04 -14.26 -1.83
C THR A 487 0.35 -14.37 -1.22
N SER A 488 1.37 -14.66 -2.05
CA SER A 488 2.76 -14.69 -1.60
C SER A 488 3.24 -13.31 -1.17
N LEU A 489 4.34 -13.26 -0.42
CA LEU A 489 5.08 -12.01 -0.26
C LEU A 489 5.53 -11.50 -1.63
N PRO A 490 5.60 -10.18 -1.82
CA PRO A 490 6.03 -9.60 -3.08
C PRO A 490 7.54 -9.78 -3.30
N VAL A 491 7.91 -9.98 -4.56
CA VAL A 491 9.30 -9.95 -5.03
C VAL A 491 9.47 -8.77 -5.95
N THR A 492 10.41 -7.88 -5.62
CA THR A 492 10.74 -6.74 -6.48
C THR A 492 11.56 -7.21 -7.66
N VAL A 493 11.09 -6.90 -8.86
CA VAL A 493 11.79 -7.18 -10.12
C VAL A 493 11.96 -5.88 -10.90
N VAL A 494 13.19 -5.61 -11.36
CA VAL A 494 13.49 -4.45 -12.20
C VAL A 494 13.67 -4.92 -13.64
N ALA A 495 12.73 -4.55 -14.48
CA ALA A 495 12.84 -4.76 -15.92
C ALA A 495 13.59 -3.59 -16.56
N ALA A 496 14.81 -3.83 -17.05
CA ALA A 496 15.67 -2.80 -17.62
C ALA A 496 16.56 -3.36 -18.74
N VAL A 497 16.75 -2.58 -19.80
CA VAL A 497 17.76 -2.87 -20.83
C VAL A 497 18.96 -1.99 -20.53
N LYS A 498 20.07 -2.62 -20.16
CA LYS A 498 21.28 -1.97 -19.66
C LYS A 498 22.40 -1.89 -20.71
N ASP A 499 23.41 -1.10 -20.41
CA ASP A 499 24.69 -0.98 -21.12
C ASP A 499 24.54 -0.65 -22.60
N ILE A 500 23.49 0.11 -22.94
CA ILE A 500 23.20 0.51 -24.32
C ILE A 500 23.90 1.82 -24.65
N LYS A 501 24.35 1.92 -25.91
CA LYS A 501 25.09 3.06 -26.42
C LYS A 501 24.31 3.83 -27.48
N PHE A 502 24.60 5.10 -27.62
CA PHE A 502 23.93 6.00 -28.56
C PHE A 502 24.57 6.00 -29.94
N VAL A 503 23.76 5.80 -30.97
CA VAL A 503 24.14 5.96 -32.35
C VAL A 503 23.47 7.22 -32.93
N PRO A 504 24.20 8.30 -33.19
CA PRO A 504 23.64 9.50 -33.80
C PRO A 504 23.20 9.25 -35.24
N VAL A 505 22.06 9.83 -35.62
CA VAL A 505 21.53 9.80 -36.99
C VAL A 505 21.32 11.24 -37.46
N THR A 506 21.68 11.51 -38.72
CA THR A 506 21.32 12.79 -39.36
C THR A 506 19.80 12.94 -39.29
N PRO A 507 19.24 14.06 -38.76
CA PRO A 507 17.84 14.23 -38.56
C PRO A 507 17.00 13.89 -39.81
N LYS A 508 16.06 12.95 -39.67
CA LYS A 508 15.24 12.43 -40.76
C LYS A 508 13.80 12.21 -40.30
N ARG A 509 12.84 12.62 -41.13
CA ARG A 509 11.42 12.36 -40.88
C ARG A 509 11.09 10.89 -41.05
N LEU A 510 10.49 10.29 -40.01
CA LEU A 510 9.96 8.92 -40.00
C LEU A 510 8.44 8.89 -40.07
N MET A 511 7.76 9.92 -39.52
CA MET A 511 6.32 9.98 -39.49
C MET A 511 5.82 11.39 -39.84
N ASP A 512 4.81 11.43 -40.71
CA ASP A 512 3.97 12.60 -40.92
C ASP A 512 2.55 12.17 -41.28
N THR A 513 1.60 12.37 -40.38
CA THR A 513 0.20 11.97 -40.59
C THR A 513 -0.49 12.78 -41.68
N ARG A 514 0.02 13.95 -42.03
CA ARG A 514 -0.49 14.83 -43.09
C ARG A 514 -0.10 14.35 -44.49
N GLU A 515 0.95 13.56 -44.59
CA GLU A 515 1.53 13.06 -45.84
C GLU A 515 1.43 11.53 -45.98
N GLY A 516 0.96 10.84 -44.95
CA GLY A 516 0.90 9.39 -44.90
C GLY A 516 2.29 8.73 -44.82
N LEU A 517 3.32 9.46 -44.33
CA LEU A 517 4.64 8.95 -44.16
C LEU A 517 4.75 8.10 -42.90
N GLY A 518 5.14 6.85 -43.01
CA GLY A 518 5.34 5.90 -41.90
C GLY A 518 4.07 5.40 -41.24
N VAL A 519 2.97 6.11 -41.41
CA VAL A 519 1.64 5.84 -40.85
C VAL A 519 0.56 6.26 -41.85
N PRO A 520 -0.72 5.83 -41.68
CA PRO A 520 -1.81 6.25 -42.55
C PRO A 520 -1.98 7.79 -42.61
N LEU A 521 -2.41 8.28 -43.79
CA LEU A 521 -2.74 9.69 -44.03
C LEU A 521 -4.03 10.08 -43.33
N GLN A 522 -3.96 10.33 -42.03
CA GLN A 522 -5.10 10.78 -41.22
C GLN A 522 -4.64 11.35 -39.87
N LYS A 523 -5.40 12.30 -39.33
CA LYS A 523 -5.18 12.77 -37.96
C LYS A 523 -5.40 11.63 -36.96
N VAL A 524 -4.63 11.63 -35.90
CA VAL A 524 -4.83 10.70 -34.77
C VAL A 524 -6.02 11.16 -33.94
N ALA A 525 -7.06 10.32 -33.86
CA ALA A 525 -8.28 10.61 -33.13
C ALA A 525 -8.07 10.50 -31.61
N GLY A 526 -8.91 11.22 -30.85
CA GLY A 526 -8.91 11.14 -29.38
C GLY A 526 -9.27 9.75 -28.89
N GLY A 527 -8.57 9.31 -27.84
CA GLY A 527 -8.71 7.96 -27.28
C GLY A 527 -8.05 6.86 -28.11
N THR A 528 -7.32 7.18 -29.20
CA THR A 528 -6.69 6.19 -30.09
C THR A 528 -5.16 6.33 -30.15
N SER A 529 -4.52 5.30 -30.66
CA SER A 529 -3.06 5.26 -30.86
C SER A 529 -2.73 4.95 -32.33
N VAL A 530 -1.61 5.51 -32.82
CA VAL A 530 -0.97 5.11 -34.05
C VAL A 530 0.41 4.50 -33.73
N THR A 531 0.78 3.46 -34.46
CA THR A 531 2.06 2.74 -34.27
C THR A 531 3.01 3.05 -35.41
N LEU A 532 4.23 3.45 -35.09
CA LEU A 532 5.30 3.77 -36.04
C LEU A 532 6.38 2.68 -36.01
N PRO A 533 6.70 2.03 -37.12
CA PRO A 533 7.95 1.30 -37.28
C PRO A 533 9.14 2.25 -37.23
N VAL A 534 10.09 2.01 -36.33
CA VAL A 534 11.25 2.90 -36.10
C VAL A 534 12.58 2.25 -36.47
N THR A 535 12.59 0.96 -36.79
CA THR A 535 13.78 0.25 -37.25
C THR A 535 13.84 0.19 -38.77
N SER A 536 15.03 0.38 -39.34
CA SER A 536 15.29 0.28 -40.77
C SER A 536 16.55 -0.52 -41.03
N ALA A 537 16.83 -0.84 -42.32
CA ALA A 537 18.03 -1.57 -42.69
C ALA A 537 19.28 -0.83 -42.17
N GLY A 538 20.19 -1.55 -41.54
CA GLY A 538 21.40 -1.03 -40.89
C GLY A 538 21.24 -0.62 -39.43
N MET A 539 20.04 -0.64 -38.87
CA MET A 539 19.81 -0.40 -37.44
C MET A 539 19.72 -1.74 -36.68
N ASN A 540 20.79 -2.10 -35.99
CA ASN A 540 20.87 -3.38 -35.28
C ASN A 540 20.56 -3.25 -33.78
N ASN A 541 19.82 -4.21 -33.22
CA ASN A 541 19.56 -4.33 -31.80
C ASN A 541 19.10 -2.99 -31.17
N VAL A 542 18.18 -2.29 -31.84
CA VAL A 542 17.62 -1.03 -31.36
C VAL A 542 16.79 -1.27 -30.12
N THR A 543 17.14 -0.60 -29.02
CA THR A 543 16.48 -0.72 -27.71
C THR A 543 15.65 0.51 -27.34
N ALA A 544 16.06 1.69 -27.84
CA ALA A 544 15.29 2.92 -27.73
C ALA A 544 15.59 3.84 -28.90
N VAL A 545 14.66 4.74 -29.23
CA VAL A 545 14.84 5.78 -30.26
C VAL A 545 14.72 7.17 -29.63
N VAL A 546 15.46 8.11 -30.25
CA VAL A 546 15.41 9.54 -29.92
C VAL A 546 14.66 10.25 -31.05
N LEU A 547 13.47 10.73 -30.74
CA LEU A 547 12.55 11.35 -31.67
C LEU A 547 12.25 12.79 -31.26
N ASN A 548 12.34 13.72 -32.21
CA ASN A 548 11.66 15.01 -32.03
C ASN A 548 10.22 14.86 -32.52
N VAL A 549 9.27 14.85 -31.61
CA VAL A 549 7.85 14.66 -31.92
C VAL A 549 7.15 16.01 -31.93
N THR A 550 6.39 16.29 -32.98
CA THR A 550 5.63 17.53 -33.11
C THR A 550 4.14 17.23 -33.22
N ALA A 551 3.35 17.82 -32.34
CA ALA A 551 1.90 17.89 -32.49
C ALA A 551 1.54 19.17 -33.24
N THR A 552 0.69 19.07 -34.29
CA THR A 552 0.25 20.23 -35.08
C THR A 552 -1.22 20.11 -35.47
N ASN A 553 -1.85 21.24 -35.74
CA ASN A 553 -3.29 21.33 -36.08
C ASN A 553 -4.23 20.55 -35.15
N PRO A 554 -4.04 20.56 -33.80
CA PRO A 554 -4.97 19.91 -32.88
C PRO A 554 -6.30 20.65 -32.89
N THR A 555 -7.41 19.88 -32.85
CA THR A 555 -8.76 20.45 -32.86
C THR A 555 -9.24 20.94 -31.49
N GLN A 556 -8.57 20.46 -30.42
CA GLN A 556 -8.85 20.91 -29.05
C GLN A 556 -7.62 20.74 -28.15
N ALA A 557 -7.68 21.27 -26.92
CA ALA A 557 -6.65 21.07 -25.93
C ALA A 557 -6.57 19.58 -25.55
N SER A 558 -5.35 19.03 -25.55
CA SER A 558 -5.10 17.60 -25.31
C SER A 558 -3.61 17.34 -25.01
N PHE A 559 -3.28 16.07 -24.95
CA PHE A 559 -1.90 15.61 -24.85
C PHE A 559 -1.63 14.40 -25.72
N VAL A 560 -0.36 14.17 -26.02
CA VAL A 560 0.16 12.95 -26.65
C VAL A 560 1.10 12.24 -25.70
N SER A 561 0.90 10.92 -25.56
CA SER A 561 1.86 10.00 -24.92
C SER A 561 2.57 9.19 -25.97
N VAL A 562 3.90 9.09 -25.89
CA VAL A 562 4.74 8.22 -26.72
C VAL A 562 5.28 7.10 -25.83
N TYR A 563 5.04 5.85 -26.22
CA TYR A 563 5.34 4.70 -25.36
C TYR A 563 5.71 3.46 -26.18
N PRO A 564 6.35 2.44 -25.56
CA PRO A 564 6.72 1.20 -26.24
C PRO A 564 5.51 0.48 -26.82
N ASN A 565 5.62 -0.01 -28.05
CA ASN A 565 4.54 -0.73 -28.70
C ASN A 565 4.09 -1.97 -27.91
N GLY A 566 2.79 -2.25 -27.88
CA GLY A 566 2.23 -3.44 -27.21
C GLY A 566 2.28 -3.45 -25.69
N THR A 567 2.81 -2.39 -25.06
CA THR A 567 2.80 -2.26 -23.61
C THR A 567 1.59 -1.45 -23.11
N THR A 568 1.29 -1.57 -21.81
CA THR A 568 0.34 -0.67 -21.17
C THR A 568 0.88 0.76 -21.24
N ARG A 569 0.07 1.69 -21.72
CA ARG A 569 0.42 3.11 -21.73
C ARG A 569 0.64 3.62 -20.31
N ALA A 570 1.82 4.17 -20.03
CA ALA A 570 2.06 4.86 -18.76
C ALA A 570 1.20 6.14 -18.66
N ASP A 571 0.91 6.56 -17.45
CA ASP A 571 0.19 7.81 -17.18
C ASP A 571 1.14 9.02 -17.24
N ALA A 572 1.79 9.16 -18.40
CA ALA A 572 2.74 10.20 -18.71
C ALA A 572 2.37 10.87 -20.04
N SER A 573 2.53 12.19 -20.12
CA SER A 573 2.33 12.96 -21.36
C SER A 573 3.67 13.51 -21.85
N ASN A 574 3.97 13.32 -23.13
CA ASN A 574 5.18 13.86 -23.77
C ASN A 574 4.95 15.22 -24.44
N LEU A 575 3.75 15.50 -24.91
CA LEU A 575 3.34 16.79 -25.48
C LEU A 575 2.00 17.19 -24.89
N ASN A 576 1.89 18.46 -24.48
CA ASN A 576 0.65 19.06 -24.04
C ASN A 576 0.39 20.30 -24.90
N PHE A 577 -0.83 20.47 -25.43
CA PHE A 577 -1.13 21.53 -26.41
C PHE A 577 -2.58 22.03 -26.29
N THR A 578 -2.79 23.23 -26.80
CA THR A 578 -4.11 23.84 -27.01
C THR A 578 -4.56 23.71 -28.46
N ALA A 579 -5.85 23.97 -28.74
CA ALA A 579 -6.37 23.94 -30.10
C ALA A 579 -5.53 24.83 -31.04
N GLY A 580 -5.20 24.32 -32.25
CA GLY A 580 -4.43 25.03 -33.28
C GLY A 580 -2.93 25.22 -32.99
N GLN A 581 -2.43 24.81 -31.83
CA GLN A 581 -1.02 24.98 -31.45
C GLN A 581 -0.14 23.98 -32.19
N THR A 582 1.06 24.44 -32.64
CA THR A 582 2.14 23.53 -33.09
C THR A 582 3.24 23.53 -32.05
N ILE A 583 3.58 22.38 -31.49
CA ILE A 583 4.56 22.25 -30.41
C ILE A 583 5.37 20.95 -30.56
N PRO A 584 6.70 21.03 -30.50
CA PRO A 584 7.59 19.86 -30.45
C PRO A 584 7.99 19.52 -29.01
N ASN A 585 8.44 18.29 -28.82
CA ASN A 585 9.25 17.86 -27.68
C ASN A 585 10.17 16.72 -28.12
N LEU A 586 11.37 16.68 -27.58
CA LEU A 586 12.26 15.54 -27.74
C LEU A 586 11.75 14.39 -26.85
N VAL A 587 11.75 13.18 -27.38
CA VAL A 587 11.32 11.98 -26.67
C VAL A 587 12.38 10.89 -26.80
N VAL A 588 12.78 10.29 -25.70
CA VAL A 588 13.54 9.04 -25.66
C VAL A 588 12.56 7.95 -25.27
N VAL A 589 12.30 7.01 -26.16
CA VAL A 589 11.29 5.96 -25.94
C VAL A 589 11.85 4.58 -26.27
N PRO A 590 11.68 3.58 -25.37
CA PRO A 590 12.06 2.19 -25.66
C PRO A 590 11.29 1.63 -26.85
N VAL A 591 11.94 0.73 -27.59
CA VAL A 591 11.41 0.08 -28.79
C VAL A 591 11.03 -1.36 -28.46
N VAL A 592 9.80 -1.76 -28.81
CA VAL A 592 9.32 -3.14 -28.72
C VAL A 592 8.86 -3.58 -30.10
N ASP A 593 9.31 -4.74 -30.56
CA ASP A 593 9.03 -5.30 -31.89
C ASP A 593 9.35 -4.31 -33.03
N GLY A 594 10.41 -3.52 -32.86
CA GLY A 594 10.83 -2.52 -33.82
C GLY A 594 9.91 -1.31 -33.97
N LYS A 595 8.99 -1.08 -33.00
CA LYS A 595 7.93 -0.09 -33.11
C LYS A 595 7.78 0.74 -31.83
N VAL A 596 7.17 1.92 -31.97
CA VAL A 596 6.70 2.78 -30.87
C VAL A 596 5.26 3.22 -31.14
N ALA A 597 4.49 3.53 -30.08
CA ALA A 597 3.11 3.93 -30.17
C ALA A 597 2.92 5.39 -29.73
N PHE A 598 1.99 6.10 -30.39
CA PHE A 598 1.63 7.49 -30.13
C PHE A 598 0.13 7.55 -29.82
N TYR A 599 -0.24 7.85 -28.61
CA TYR A 599 -1.63 7.99 -28.16
C TYR A 599 -2.02 9.46 -28.10
N ASN A 600 -3.15 9.82 -28.69
CA ASN A 600 -3.81 11.12 -28.50
C ASN A 600 -4.96 10.99 -27.50
N HIS A 601 -5.00 11.86 -26.50
CA HIS A 601 -6.04 11.77 -25.46
C HIS A 601 -7.41 12.25 -25.95
N ALA A 602 -7.50 13.40 -26.63
CA ALA A 602 -8.78 14.02 -27.00
C ALA A 602 -8.67 14.78 -28.31
N GLY A 603 -9.82 15.00 -28.99
CA GLY A 603 -9.90 15.66 -30.29
C GLY A 603 -9.15 14.91 -31.37
N THR A 604 -8.68 15.62 -32.38
CA THR A 604 -7.82 15.07 -33.43
C THR A 604 -6.56 15.92 -33.58
N VAL A 605 -5.42 15.29 -33.90
CA VAL A 605 -4.13 15.96 -34.05
C VAL A 605 -3.32 15.36 -35.17
N ASP A 606 -2.58 16.18 -35.92
CA ASP A 606 -1.52 15.71 -36.79
C ASP A 606 -0.24 15.53 -36.00
N LEU A 607 0.46 14.41 -36.25
CA LEU A 607 1.73 14.07 -35.61
C LEU A 607 2.85 13.95 -36.62
N ILE A 608 4.00 14.47 -36.23
CA ILE A 608 5.26 14.37 -36.99
C ILE A 608 6.30 13.78 -36.04
N ALA A 609 7.14 12.87 -36.51
CA ALA A 609 8.30 12.38 -35.77
C ALA A 609 9.54 12.34 -36.62
N ASP A 610 10.57 13.06 -36.18
CA ASP A 610 11.88 13.11 -36.82
C ASP A 610 12.90 12.40 -35.91
N ILE A 611 13.60 11.37 -36.42
CA ILE A 611 14.65 10.65 -35.66
C ILE A 611 15.95 11.46 -35.68
N THR A 612 16.65 11.49 -34.54
CA THR A 612 17.97 12.12 -34.38
C THR A 612 19.01 11.13 -33.87
N GLY A 613 18.60 9.94 -33.44
CA GLY A 613 19.50 8.86 -33.03
C GLY A 613 18.72 7.71 -32.39
N TYR A 614 19.45 6.69 -32.02
CA TYR A 614 18.90 5.54 -31.31
C TYR A 614 19.92 4.94 -30.35
N PHE A 615 19.41 4.19 -29.36
CA PHE A 615 20.22 3.40 -28.44
C PHE A 615 20.24 1.95 -28.90
N THR A 616 21.39 1.30 -28.78
CA THR A 616 21.58 -0.11 -29.19
C THR A 616 22.34 -0.93 -28.16
N SER A 617 22.00 -2.21 -28.07
CA SER A 617 22.73 -3.23 -27.29
C SER A 617 23.77 -4.00 -28.14
N SER A 618 24.05 -3.57 -29.38
CA SER A 618 25.02 -4.23 -30.25
C SER A 618 26.50 -4.08 -29.81
N GLY A 619 26.76 -3.23 -28.80
CA GLY A 619 28.10 -2.85 -28.37
C GLY A 619 28.69 -1.68 -29.15
N GLU A 620 28.11 -1.34 -30.30
CA GLU A 620 28.46 -0.17 -31.09
C GLU A 620 27.86 1.10 -30.52
N GLY A 621 28.36 2.27 -30.93
CA GLY A 621 27.84 3.59 -30.57
C GLY A 621 28.67 4.30 -29.50
N ALA A 622 28.21 5.49 -29.16
CA ALA A 622 28.91 6.45 -28.30
C ALA A 622 28.38 6.39 -26.85
N THR A 623 29.25 6.67 -25.91
CA THR A 623 28.92 6.84 -24.47
C THR A 623 28.68 8.30 -24.17
N GLN A 624 27.88 8.57 -23.13
CA GLN A 624 27.52 9.91 -22.68
C GLN A 624 28.54 10.44 -21.67
N THR A 625 28.89 11.70 -21.80
CA THR A 625 29.63 12.47 -20.80
C THR A 625 28.82 13.71 -20.45
N SER A 626 28.53 13.89 -19.13
CA SER A 626 27.88 15.10 -18.62
C SER A 626 28.81 16.32 -18.74
N TYR A 627 28.27 17.45 -19.21
CA TYR A 627 29.02 18.69 -19.40
C TYR A 627 28.09 19.87 -19.08
N GLY A 628 28.39 20.64 -18.07
CA GLY A 628 27.54 21.75 -17.66
C GLY A 628 26.40 21.40 -16.72
N PRO A 629 25.22 22.06 -16.77
CA PRO A 629 24.73 22.96 -17.84
C PRO A 629 25.52 24.26 -18.00
N THR A 630 25.94 24.58 -19.23
CA THR A 630 26.73 25.76 -19.56
C THR A 630 26.20 26.41 -20.82
N ARG A 631 26.08 27.76 -20.83
CA ARG A 631 25.66 28.48 -22.02
C ARG A 631 26.79 28.53 -23.02
N LEU A 632 26.54 28.00 -24.22
CA LEU A 632 27.47 28.06 -25.35
C LEU A 632 27.12 29.13 -26.38
N MET A 633 25.84 29.48 -26.51
CA MET A 633 25.36 30.46 -27.47
C MET A 633 24.30 31.37 -26.84
N ASP A 634 24.42 32.66 -27.03
CA ASP A 634 23.37 33.65 -26.79
C ASP A 634 23.52 34.80 -27.81
N THR A 635 22.59 34.86 -28.77
CA THR A 635 22.60 35.88 -29.80
C THR A 635 22.36 37.29 -29.30
N ARG A 636 21.79 37.46 -28.11
CA ARG A 636 21.53 38.75 -27.46
C ARG A 636 22.81 39.39 -26.90
N GLU A 637 23.76 38.53 -26.53
CA GLU A 637 24.98 38.92 -25.81
C GLU A 637 26.23 38.71 -26.66
N GLY A 638 26.11 38.15 -27.88
CA GLY A 638 27.26 37.81 -28.73
C GLY A 638 28.09 36.66 -28.19
N LEU A 639 27.52 35.79 -27.33
CA LEU A 639 28.23 34.63 -26.83
C LEU A 639 28.23 33.52 -27.90
N GLY A 640 29.38 32.99 -28.25
CA GLY A 640 29.56 31.89 -29.18
C GLY A 640 29.27 32.22 -30.66
N VAL A 641 28.52 33.27 -30.93
CA VAL A 641 28.10 33.76 -32.24
C VAL A 641 28.01 35.30 -32.21
N ALA A 642 27.81 35.94 -33.35
CA ALA A 642 27.64 37.41 -33.44
C ALA A 642 26.39 37.86 -32.65
N GLN A 643 26.46 39.06 -32.04
CA GLN A 643 25.35 39.67 -31.29
C GLN A 643 24.30 40.24 -32.26
N GLN A 644 23.39 39.38 -32.72
CA GLN A 644 22.28 39.74 -33.60
C GLN A 644 21.22 38.63 -33.64
N LYS A 645 19.96 39.03 -33.83
CA LYS A 645 18.89 38.06 -34.12
C LYS A 645 19.20 37.24 -35.39
N VAL A 646 18.89 35.97 -35.40
CA VAL A 646 18.94 35.13 -36.59
C VAL A 646 17.79 35.48 -37.50
N ALA A 647 18.08 36.03 -38.68
CA ALA A 647 17.07 36.44 -39.66
C ALA A 647 16.40 35.24 -40.32
N GLY A 648 15.17 35.46 -40.82
CA GLY A 648 14.43 34.44 -41.58
C GLY A 648 15.17 33.99 -42.83
N GLY A 649 15.18 32.71 -43.11
CA GLY A 649 15.90 32.11 -44.22
C GLY A 649 17.42 31.96 -44.01
N THR A 650 17.94 32.32 -42.83
CA THR A 650 19.38 32.23 -42.52
C THR A 650 19.68 31.26 -41.39
N ALA A 651 20.95 30.90 -41.26
CA ALA A 651 21.46 30.06 -40.21
C ALA A 651 22.67 30.66 -39.51
N VAL A 652 22.88 30.34 -38.27
CA VAL A 652 24.09 30.62 -37.51
C VAL A 652 24.73 29.30 -37.06
N SER A 653 26.06 29.25 -37.04
CA SER A 653 26.83 28.05 -36.70
C SER A 653 27.56 28.24 -35.36
N LEU A 654 27.41 27.27 -34.47
CA LEU A 654 28.07 27.22 -33.19
C LEU A 654 29.21 26.21 -33.22
N SER A 655 30.39 26.59 -32.79
CA SER A 655 31.52 25.69 -32.57
C SER A 655 31.33 24.96 -31.22
N ILE A 656 31.47 23.64 -31.23
CA ILE A 656 31.35 22.80 -30.04
C ILE A 656 32.72 22.65 -29.38
N PRO A 657 32.87 22.97 -28.08
CA PRO A 657 34.17 22.99 -27.41
C PRO A 657 34.69 21.58 -27.00
N VAL A 658 34.20 20.55 -27.63
CA VAL A 658 34.57 19.14 -27.39
C VAL A 658 34.99 18.51 -28.72
N ALA A 659 36.27 18.23 -28.86
CA ALA A 659 36.87 17.84 -30.14
C ALA A 659 36.38 16.48 -30.68
N ASP A 660 36.08 15.51 -29.80
CA ASP A 660 35.68 14.14 -30.14
C ASP A 660 34.17 13.89 -30.02
N ALA A 661 33.37 14.93 -29.84
CA ALA A 661 31.93 14.81 -29.75
C ALA A 661 31.31 14.29 -31.05
N LYS A 662 30.66 13.16 -31.01
CA LYS A 662 29.83 12.60 -32.10
C LYS A 662 28.45 13.26 -32.16
N ALA A 663 27.90 13.60 -30.98
CA ALA A 663 26.66 14.35 -30.84
C ALA A 663 26.68 15.16 -29.55
N VAL A 664 25.91 16.24 -29.51
CA VAL A 664 25.75 17.11 -28.35
C VAL A 664 24.31 17.14 -27.88
N VAL A 665 24.15 17.33 -26.58
CA VAL A 665 22.86 17.50 -25.89
C VAL A 665 22.71 18.98 -25.55
N LEU A 666 21.83 19.68 -26.26
CA LEU A 666 21.59 21.11 -26.13
C LEU A 666 20.15 21.39 -25.67
N ASN A 667 19.98 22.23 -24.66
CA ASN A 667 18.69 22.88 -24.41
C ASN A 667 18.70 24.16 -25.25
N VAL A 668 17.90 24.17 -26.33
CA VAL A 668 17.84 25.31 -27.27
C VAL A 668 16.62 26.13 -26.98
N THR A 669 16.75 27.44 -26.77
CA THR A 669 15.66 28.38 -26.51
C THR A 669 15.54 29.39 -27.65
N ALA A 670 14.35 29.48 -28.24
CA ALA A 670 13.95 30.60 -29.10
C ALA A 670 13.28 31.66 -28.23
N THR A 671 13.69 32.92 -28.35
CA THR A 671 13.11 34.04 -27.59
C THR A 671 12.98 35.30 -28.44
N ASN A 672 12.05 36.18 -28.08
CA ASN A 672 11.76 37.43 -28.79
C ASN A 672 11.59 37.25 -30.32
N PRO A 673 10.92 36.20 -30.86
CA PRO A 673 10.67 36.07 -32.27
C PRO A 673 9.74 37.17 -32.77
N THR A 674 10.01 37.71 -33.94
CA THR A 674 9.18 38.80 -34.52
C THR A 674 7.94 38.30 -35.22
N GLN A 675 7.87 37.01 -35.56
CA GLN A 675 6.69 36.35 -36.11
C GLN A 675 6.70 34.84 -35.83
N GLY A 676 5.57 34.17 -36.05
CA GLY A 676 5.47 32.72 -35.96
C GLY A 676 6.41 32.02 -36.96
N SER A 677 7.19 31.05 -36.46
CA SER A 677 8.25 30.40 -37.27
C SER A 677 8.71 29.09 -36.59
N PHE A 678 9.78 28.54 -37.15
CA PHE A 678 10.46 27.37 -36.53
C PHE A 678 11.97 27.50 -36.65
N VAL A 679 12.67 26.78 -35.82
CA VAL A 679 14.13 26.60 -35.89
C VAL A 679 14.46 25.14 -36.17
N SER A 680 15.37 24.91 -37.10
CA SER A 680 16.01 23.60 -37.36
C SER A 680 17.43 23.60 -36.83
N VAL A 681 17.78 22.55 -36.04
CA VAL A 681 19.14 22.33 -35.55
C VAL A 681 19.73 21.13 -36.29
N TYR A 682 20.93 21.27 -36.87
CA TYR A 682 21.51 20.25 -37.72
C TYR A 682 23.03 20.24 -37.65
N PRO A 683 23.70 19.10 -38.01
CA PRO A 683 25.15 18.98 -37.92
C PRO A 683 25.89 19.86 -38.92
N GLY A 684 27.10 20.28 -38.53
CA GLY A 684 28.06 21.00 -39.40
C GLY A 684 27.85 22.50 -39.52
N GLY A 685 28.49 23.11 -40.48
CA GLY A 685 28.39 24.54 -40.78
C GLY A 685 27.11 24.92 -41.53
N THR A 686 26.91 26.25 -41.74
CA THR A 686 25.68 26.78 -42.36
C THR A 686 25.48 26.35 -43.82
N THR A 687 26.55 25.86 -44.49
CA THR A 687 26.52 25.34 -45.87
C THR A 687 26.09 23.88 -45.99
N GLU A 688 25.93 23.17 -44.86
CA GLU A 688 25.46 21.80 -44.87
C GLU A 688 23.97 21.72 -45.26
N PRO A 689 23.54 20.60 -45.89
CA PRO A 689 22.14 20.42 -46.24
C PRO A 689 21.26 20.45 -45.00
N ARG A 690 20.30 21.38 -44.95
CA ARG A 690 19.34 21.50 -43.89
C ARG A 690 18.29 20.38 -43.97
N PRO A 691 18.02 19.63 -42.90
CA PRO A 691 16.95 18.64 -42.89
C PRO A 691 15.58 19.35 -42.91
N THR A 692 14.53 18.64 -43.32
CA THR A 692 13.14 19.14 -43.30
C THR A 692 12.54 19.15 -41.88
N ALA A 693 13.27 18.69 -40.85
CA ALA A 693 12.89 18.66 -39.47
C ALA A 693 12.90 20.05 -38.80
N SER A 694 11.93 20.30 -37.93
CA SER A 694 11.93 21.48 -37.04
C SER A 694 12.12 21.01 -35.60
N ASN A 695 13.02 21.67 -34.86
CA ASN A 695 13.27 21.35 -33.45
C ASN A 695 12.50 22.26 -32.49
N LEU A 696 12.23 23.51 -32.87
CA LEU A 696 11.42 24.47 -32.13
C LEU A 696 10.38 25.07 -33.04
N ASN A 697 9.14 25.21 -32.55
CA ASN A 697 8.07 25.91 -33.24
C ASN A 697 7.51 26.97 -32.27
N PHE A 698 7.30 28.20 -32.72
CA PHE A 698 6.95 29.32 -31.86
C PHE A 698 6.05 30.33 -32.57
N THR A 699 5.36 31.13 -31.80
CA THR A 699 4.59 32.30 -32.22
C THR A 699 5.38 33.60 -31.95
N ALA A 700 4.97 34.72 -32.51
CA ALA A 700 5.58 36.02 -32.25
C ALA A 700 5.63 36.33 -30.74
N GLY A 701 6.76 36.80 -30.25
CA GLY A 701 6.99 37.15 -28.86
C GLY A 701 7.14 35.99 -27.86
N GLN A 702 6.95 34.73 -28.30
CA GLN A 702 7.04 33.57 -27.43
C GLN A 702 8.47 33.24 -27.03
N THR A 703 8.70 32.85 -25.80
CA THR A 703 9.96 32.20 -25.37
C THR A 703 9.68 30.72 -25.11
N ILE A 704 10.38 29.84 -25.85
CA ILE A 704 10.16 28.39 -25.77
C ILE A 704 11.48 27.62 -25.89
N PRO A 705 11.78 26.68 -24.98
CA PRO A 705 12.90 25.76 -25.10
C PRO A 705 12.47 24.44 -25.72
N ASN A 706 13.43 23.68 -26.22
CA ASN A 706 13.34 22.25 -26.48
C ASN A 706 14.74 21.63 -26.33
N LEU A 707 14.79 20.42 -25.76
CA LEU A 707 16.01 19.63 -25.76
C LEU A 707 16.28 19.12 -27.18
N VAL A 708 17.53 19.20 -27.62
CA VAL A 708 17.97 18.71 -28.93
C VAL A 708 19.20 17.83 -28.74
N ILE A 709 19.16 16.63 -29.29
CA ILE A 709 20.35 15.78 -29.45
C ILE A 709 20.67 15.79 -30.94
N VAL A 710 21.82 16.35 -31.27
CA VAL A 710 22.21 16.58 -32.67
C VAL A 710 23.63 16.09 -32.92
N PRO A 711 23.89 15.36 -34.05
CA PRO A 711 25.24 14.98 -34.44
C PRO A 711 26.11 16.22 -34.61
N VAL A 712 27.40 16.07 -34.32
CA VAL A 712 28.42 17.10 -34.58
C VAL A 712 29.15 16.75 -35.87
N LYS A 713 29.33 17.71 -36.79
CA LYS A 713 30.13 17.55 -37.99
C LYS A 713 31.13 18.71 -38.03
N ASP A 714 32.40 18.38 -38.27
CA ASP A 714 33.51 19.36 -38.32
C ASP A 714 33.56 20.26 -37.09
N GLY A 715 33.24 19.70 -35.89
CA GLY A 715 33.19 20.44 -34.64
C GLY A 715 32.07 21.47 -34.53
N LYS A 716 31.03 21.41 -35.38
CA LYS A 716 30.01 22.46 -35.47
C LYS A 716 28.59 21.89 -35.48
N VAL A 717 27.64 22.75 -35.07
CA VAL A 717 26.20 22.58 -35.16
C VAL A 717 25.58 23.90 -35.64
N SER A 718 24.62 23.85 -36.54
CA SER A 718 23.96 25.03 -37.12
C SER A 718 22.48 25.13 -36.70
N PHE A 719 22.02 26.38 -36.61
CA PHE A 719 20.66 26.76 -36.22
C PHE A 719 20.05 27.63 -37.31
N TYR A 720 19.07 27.10 -38.04
CA TYR A 720 18.38 27.82 -39.12
C TYR A 720 17.03 28.33 -38.60
N ASN A 721 16.77 29.62 -38.82
CA ASN A 721 15.46 30.25 -38.62
C ASN A 721 14.69 30.35 -39.94
N HIS A 722 13.42 29.94 -39.96
CA HIS A 722 12.64 29.92 -41.19
C HIS A 722 12.09 31.29 -41.59
N LEU A 723 11.42 32.01 -40.71
CA LEU A 723 10.79 33.30 -40.98
C LEU A 723 11.04 34.32 -39.85
N GLY A 724 10.90 35.61 -40.19
CA GLY A 724 11.11 36.70 -39.24
C GLY A 724 12.51 36.75 -38.67
N SER A 725 12.66 37.23 -37.44
CA SER A 725 13.93 37.16 -36.75
C SER A 725 13.72 36.68 -35.30
N VAL A 726 14.70 35.95 -34.76
CA VAL A 726 14.62 35.34 -33.43
C VAL A 726 15.95 35.41 -32.71
N ASP A 727 15.94 35.63 -31.40
CA ASP A 727 17.09 35.39 -30.55
C ASP A 727 17.17 33.90 -30.20
N LEU A 728 18.38 33.35 -30.23
CA LEU A 728 18.63 31.95 -29.91
C LEU A 728 19.63 31.83 -28.77
N ILE A 729 19.33 30.90 -27.88
CA ILE A 729 20.18 30.51 -26.79
C ILE A 729 20.42 29.01 -26.88
N ALA A 730 21.63 28.54 -26.63
CA ALA A 730 21.93 27.11 -26.53
C ALA A 730 22.80 26.81 -25.32
N ASP A 731 22.26 26.00 -24.42
CA ASP A 731 22.92 25.55 -23.21
C ASP A 731 23.26 24.04 -23.35
N ILE A 732 24.54 23.67 -23.22
CA ILE A 732 24.98 22.29 -23.28
C ILE A 732 24.81 21.61 -21.91
N THR A 733 24.33 20.36 -21.93
CA THR A 733 24.20 19.52 -20.72
C THR A 733 25.01 18.22 -20.80
N GLY A 734 25.51 17.90 -21.98
CA GLY A 734 26.33 16.71 -22.22
C GLY A 734 26.66 16.48 -23.67
N TYR A 735 27.45 15.47 -23.93
CA TYR A 735 27.82 15.04 -25.28
C TYR A 735 27.99 13.52 -25.32
N PHE A 736 28.01 12.97 -26.57
CA PHE A 736 28.29 11.58 -26.85
C PHE A 736 29.61 11.47 -27.61
N SER A 737 30.49 10.56 -27.18
CA SER A 737 31.78 10.30 -27.83
C SER A 737 32.13 8.81 -27.77
N ASP A 738 33.19 8.41 -28.49
CA ASP A 738 33.71 7.04 -28.45
C ASP A 738 34.53 6.74 -27.18
N SER A 739 34.54 7.63 -26.21
CA SER A 739 35.28 7.48 -24.97
C SER A 739 34.80 6.29 -24.17
N THR A 740 35.67 5.42 -23.73
CA THR A 740 35.35 4.32 -22.81
C THR A 740 35.13 4.77 -21.37
N ALA A 741 35.47 6.03 -21.05
CA ALA A 741 35.25 6.64 -19.73
C ALA A 741 33.84 7.26 -19.59
N GLY A 742 33.09 7.32 -20.68
CA GLY A 742 31.70 7.79 -20.66
C GLY A 742 30.75 6.78 -20.04
N SER A 743 29.48 7.17 -19.86
CA SER A 743 28.41 6.37 -19.27
C SER A 743 27.55 5.72 -20.35
N THR A 744 27.11 4.50 -20.11
CA THR A 744 26.11 3.79 -20.90
C THR A 744 24.69 4.15 -20.46
N HIS A 745 23.71 3.99 -21.33
CA HIS A 745 22.31 4.23 -21.01
C HIS A 745 21.61 2.96 -20.52
N THR A 746 20.65 3.12 -19.62
CA THR A 746 19.73 2.07 -19.18
C THR A 746 18.30 2.56 -19.34
N ASN A 747 17.47 1.79 -20.04
CA ASN A 747 16.04 2.05 -20.19
C ASN A 747 15.27 1.48 -18.99
N ILE A 748 14.49 2.29 -18.27
CA ILE A 748 13.69 1.86 -17.10
C ILE A 748 12.25 2.38 -17.09
N GLY A 749 11.83 3.15 -18.08
CA GLY A 749 10.51 3.82 -18.05
C GLY A 749 9.78 3.71 -19.38
N PRO A 750 8.75 4.54 -19.57
CA PRO A 750 8.38 5.73 -18.80
C PRO A 750 7.66 5.44 -17.48
N LYS A 751 8.08 6.11 -16.40
CA LYS A 751 7.48 6.01 -15.05
C LYS A 751 7.52 7.35 -14.33
N ARG A 752 6.44 7.71 -13.61
CA ARG A 752 6.39 8.92 -12.79
C ARG A 752 7.21 8.77 -11.51
N LEU A 753 8.16 9.69 -11.29
CA LEU A 753 8.97 9.77 -10.08
C LEU A 753 8.59 10.95 -9.20
N MET A 754 8.04 12.01 -9.77
CA MET A 754 7.64 13.21 -9.04
C MET A 754 6.30 13.73 -9.53
N ASP A 755 5.42 14.06 -8.60
CA ASP A 755 4.21 14.84 -8.83
C ASP A 755 3.89 15.67 -7.57
N THR A 756 4.11 16.97 -7.65
CA THR A 756 3.89 17.88 -6.52
C THR A 756 2.41 18.02 -6.13
N ARG A 757 1.49 17.68 -7.01
CA ARG A 757 0.05 17.73 -6.76
C ARG A 757 -0.40 16.59 -5.81
N GLU A 758 0.30 15.46 -5.86
CA GLU A 758 -0.01 14.22 -5.13
C GLU A 758 0.96 13.92 -4.00
N GLY A 759 2.07 14.65 -3.91
CA GLY A 759 3.13 14.37 -2.94
C GLY A 759 3.99 13.16 -3.31
N LEU A 760 4.01 12.78 -4.59
CA LEU A 760 4.85 11.69 -5.07
C LEU A 760 6.31 12.17 -5.20
N GLY A 761 7.24 11.47 -4.60
CA GLY A 761 8.69 11.72 -4.64
C GLY A 761 9.16 12.97 -3.90
N VAL A 762 8.26 13.92 -3.65
CA VAL A 762 8.49 15.18 -2.93
C VAL A 762 7.25 15.57 -2.13
N ALA A 763 7.36 16.56 -1.23
CA ALA A 763 6.21 17.07 -0.49
C ALA A 763 5.11 17.62 -1.42
N GLN A 764 3.85 17.40 -1.06
CA GLN A 764 2.69 17.91 -1.79
C GLN A 764 2.63 19.45 -1.69
N GLY A 765 2.44 20.10 -2.83
CA GLY A 765 2.24 21.55 -2.94
C GLY A 765 3.00 22.17 -4.10
N LYS A 766 2.54 23.33 -4.55
CA LYS A 766 3.24 24.09 -5.61
C LYS A 766 4.65 24.51 -5.17
N VAL A 767 5.59 24.44 -6.10
CA VAL A 767 6.92 25.02 -5.91
C VAL A 767 6.81 26.54 -6.05
N ASN A 768 7.10 27.27 -4.98
CA ASN A 768 6.97 28.74 -4.96
C ASN A 768 8.09 29.42 -5.76
N GLY A 769 7.81 30.62 -6.25
CA GLY A 769 8.79 31.45 -6.93
C GLY A 769 10.02 31.74 -6.05
N GLY A 770 11.20 31.65 -6.63
CA GLY A 770 12.48 31.83 -5.93
C GLY A 770 12.93 30.62 -5.12
N THR A 771 12.19 29.51 -5.13
CA THR A 771 12.50 28.29 -4.36
C THR A 771 12.76 27.08 -5.28
N PHE A 772 13.24 25.98 -4.70
CA PHE A 772 13.42 24.73 -5.40
C PHE A 772 12.93 23.53 -4.60
N VAL A 773 12.61 22.46 -5.29
CA VAL A 773 12.34 21.14 -4.74
C VAL A 773 13.41 20.16 -5.20
N THR A 774 13.78 19.19 -4.36
CA THR A 774 14.83 18.22 -4.64
C THR A 774 14.22 16.81 -4.70
N LEU A 775 14.41 16.12 -5.82
CA LEU A 775 13.98 14.75 -6.05
C LEU A 775 15.13 13.79 -5.73
N PRO A 776 14.97 12.89 -4.73
CA PRO A 776 15.89 11.78 -4.52
C PRO A 776 15.68 10.74 -5.63
N LEU A 777 16.77 10.19 -6.17
CA LEU A 777 16.76 9.22 -7.27
C LEU A 777 17.48 7.92 -6.90
N ALA A 778 18.54 8.01 -6.07
CA ALA A 778 19.37 6.86 -5.74
C ALA A 778 18.57 5.74 -5.02
N GLY A 779 18.57 4.54 -5.59
CA GLY A 779 17.84 3.37 -5.07
C GLY A 779 16.31 3.41 -5.29
N VAL A 780 15.79 4.38 -6.05
CA VAL A 780 14.36 4.54 -6.30
C VAL A 780 13.99 3.86 -7.62
N ASP A 781 12.94 3.04 -7.61
CA ASP A 781 12.28 2.49 -8.82
C ASP A 781 13.22 1.85 -9.85
N GLY A 782 14.26 1.15 -9.42
CA GLY A 782 15.22 0.48 -10.28
C GLY A 782 16.41 1.35 -10.70
N ILE A 783 16.50 2.59 -10.23
CA ILE A 783 17.69 3.43 -10.35
C ILE A 783 18.73 2.93 -9.34
N PRO A 784 19.97 2.62 -9.72
CA PRO A 784 20.99 2.18 -8.76
C PRO A 784 21.27 3.22 -7.68
N ALA A 785 21.63 2.74 -6.48
CA ALA A 785 21.99 3.62 -5.36
C ALA A 785 23.29 4.43 -5.63
N THR A 786 24.15 3.92 -6.51
CA THR A 786 25.43 4.53 -6.86
C THR A 786 25.72 4.38 -8.36
N GLY A 787 26.68 5.12 -8.88
CA GLY A 787 27.16 4.99 -10.28
C GLY A 787 26.33 5.74 -11.32
N VAL A 788 25.16 6.27 -10.96
CA VAL A 788 24.33 7.07 -11.88
C VAL A 788 24.96 8.45 -12.10
N THR A 789 25.21 8.79 -13.36
CA THR A 789 25.88 10.05 -13.76
C THR A 789 24.90 11.10 -14.28
N ALA A 790 23.80 10.66 -14.93
CA ALA A 790 22.73 11.53 -15.41
C ALA A 790 21.41 10.77 -15.52
N VAL A 791 20.29 11.49 -15.51
CA VAL A 791 18.94 10.95 -15.72
C VAL A 791 18.26 11.63 -16.91
N VAL A 792 17.38 10.87 -17.56
CA VAL A 792 16.55 11.34 -18.68
C VAL A 792 15.11 11.49 -18.15
N LEU A 793 14.68 12.73 -17.99
CA LEU A 793 13.38 13.09 -17.41
C LEU A 793 12.53 13.87 -18.42
N ASN A 794 11.28 13.49 -18.59
CA ASN A 794 10.28 14.37 -19.16
C ASN A 794 9.69 15.19 -18.02
N VAL A 795 10.03 16.48 -17.96
CA VAL A 795 9.59 17.40 -16.91
C VAL A 795 8.43 18.23 -17.41
N THR A 796 7.32 18.25 -16.65
CA THR A 796 6.13 19.03 -17.00
C THR A 796 5.87 20.09 -15.92
N ALA A 797 5.79 21.35 -16.34
CA ALA A 797 5.25 22.44 -15.54
C ALA A 797 3.74 22.55 -15.81
N THR A 798 2.92 22.57 -14.78
CA THR A 798 1.46 22.68 -14.90
C THR A 798 0.86 23.62 -13.85
N ASN A 799 -0.29 24.21 -14.16
CA ASN A 799 -0.99 25.17 -13.30
C ASN A 799 -0.11 26.31 -12.74
N PRO A 800 0.84 26.91 -13.50
CA PRO A 800 1.61 28.03 -13.01
C PRO A 800 0.72 29.24 -12.75
N THR A 801 0.95 29.92 -11.63
CA THR A 801 0.15 31.12 -11.26
C THR A 801 0.62 32.37 -11.97
N GLN A 802 1.86 32.39 -12.49
CA GLN A 802 2.48 33.48 -13.23
C GLN A 802 3.36 32.96 -14.37
N ALA A 803 3.72 33.83 -15.32
CA ALA A 803 4.75 33.51 -16.28
C ALA A 803 6.10 33.33 -15.58
N GLY A 804 6.86 32.33 -15.98
CA GLY A 804 8.11 31.98 -15.34
C GLY A 804 8.89 30.91 -16.09
N PHE A 805 9.87 30.35 -15.40
CA PHE A 805 10.65 29.24 -15.92
C PHE A 805 11.07 28.29 -14.80
N VAL A 806 11.39 27.07 -15.19
CA VAL A 806 12.03 26.08 -14.33
C VAL A 806 13.42 25.78 -14.83
N SER A 807 14.37 25.71 -13.86
CA SER A 807 15.71 25.19 -14.08
C SER A 807 15.86 23.84 -13.38
N VAL A 808 16.35 22.84 -14.10
CA VAL A 808 16.64 21.49 -13.58
C VAL A 808 18.16 21.33 -13.54
N PHE A 809 18.71 20.99 -12.38
CA PHE A 809 20.16 20.95 -12.19
C PHE A 809 20.59 19.97 -11.10
N PRO A 810 21.89 19.55 -11.07
CA PRO A 810 22.40 18.65 -10.05
C PRO A 810 22.21 19.23 -8.64
N SER A 811 21.69 18.44 -7.71
CA SER A 811 21.47 18.90 -6.33
C SER A 811 22.78 19.28 -5.63
N GLY A 812 22.74 20.28 -4.74
CA GLY A 812 23.92 20.74 -4.02
C GLY A 812 24.98 21.45 -4.86
N THR A 813 24.63 21.88 -6.10
CA THR A 813 25.44 22.79 -6.90
C THR A 813 24.81 24.18 -6.93
N GLU A 814 25.57 25.17 -7.34
CA GLU A 814 25.02 26.50 -7.64
C GLU A 814 24.00 26.36 -8.79
N ARG A 815 22.89 27.09 -8.69
CA ARG A 815 21.88 27.10 -9.74
C ARG A 815 22.46 27.73 -11.02
N PRO A 816 22.47 27.03 -12.14
CA PRO A 816 22.96 27.60 -13.41
C PRO A 816 22.00 28.66 -13.93
N GLY A 817 22.52 29.64 -14.67
CA GLY A 817 21.75 30.72 -15.30
C GLY A 817 20.93 30.24 -16.52
N VAL A 818 20.49 28.98 -16.56
CA VAL A 818 19.79 28.39 -17.71
C VAL A 818 18.34 28.01 -17.30
N SER A 819 17.41 27.98 -18.26
CA SER A 819 16.04 27.51 -18.09
C SER A 819 15.78 26.30 -18.95
N ASN A 820 15.12 25.28 -18.37
CA ASN A 820 14.73 24.07 -19.11
C ASN A 820 13.28 24.14 -19.60
N LEU A 821 12.40 24.83 -18.87
CA LEU A 821 11.00 25.05 -19.24
C LEU A 821 10.67 26.53 -19.06
N ASN A 822 9.98 27.11 -20.07
CA ASN A 822 9.44 28.46 -19.98
C ASN A 822 7.93 28.39 -20.19
N PHE A 823 7.16 29.10 -19.40
CA PHE A 823 5.70 28.99 -19.39
C PHE A 823 5.01 30.33 -19.08
N THR A 824 3.76 30.43 -19.47
CA THR A 824 2.84 31.50 -19.08
C THR A 824 1.88 31.02 -18.01
N ALA A 825 1.17 31.95 -17.33
CA ALA A 825 0.17 31.56 -16.31
C ALA A 825 -0.87 30.57 -16.88
N GLY A 826 -1.18 29.53 -16.13
CA GLY A 826 -2.16 28.49 -16.48
C GLY A 826 -1.70 27.48 -17.55
N GLN A 827 -0.51 27.63 -18.13
CA GLN A 827 -0.01 26.76 -19.21
C GLN A 827 0.46 25.42 -18.62
N THR A 828 0.19 24.31 -19.35
CA THR A 828 0.84 23.01 -19.11
C THR A 828 1.82 22.75 -20.25
N ILE A 829 3.10 22.58 -19.93
CA ILE A 829 4.15 22.41 -20.93
C ILE A 829 5.23 21.42 -20.44
N PRO A 830 5.57 20.37 -21.23
CA PRO A 830 6.67 19.49 -20.96
C PRO A 830 7.95 19.94 -21.68
N ASN A 831 9.09 19.48 -21.19
CA ASN A 831 10.34 19.40 -21.94
C ASN A 831 11.16 18.20 -21.45
N LEU A 832 11.82 17.50 -22.37
CA LEU A 832 12.78 16.48 -22.00
C LEU A 832 14.04 17.15 -21.43
N VAL A 833 14.58 16.58 -20.36
CA VAL A 833 15.79 17.06 -19.71
C VAL A 833 16.76 15.88 -19.51
N ILE A 834 18.00 16.04 -19.94
CA ILE A 834 19.08 15.15 -19.52
C ILE A 834 19.94 15.95 -18.54
N VAL A 835 19.90 15.57 -17.29
CA VAL A 835 20.51 16.31 -16.20
C VAL A 835 21.49 15.43 -15.42
N PRO A 836 22.72 15.94 -15.13
CA PRO A 836 23.65 15.22 -14.28
C PRO A 836 23.08 14.99 -12.88
N VAL A 837 23.43 13.86 -12.27
CA VAL A 837 23.04 13.52 -10.91
C VAL A 837 24.22 13.77 -9.96
N LYS A 838 23.96 14.45 -8.84
CA LYS A 838 24.93 14.61 -7.77
C LYS A 838 24.34 14.15 -6.45
N ASP A 839 25.09 13.36 -5.71
CA ASP A 839 24.65 12.77 -4.43
C ASP A 839 23.30 12.04 -4.53
N GLY A 840 23.06 11.40 -5.69
CA GLY A 840 21.83 10.66 -5.97
C GLY A 840 20.57 11.53 -6.10
N LYS A 841 20.70 12.84 -6.40
CA LYS A 841 19.58 13.80 -6.39
C LYS A 841 19.66 14.81 -7.52
N VAL A 842 18.47 15.35 -7.87
CA VAL A 842 18.29 16.45 -8.85
C VAL A 842 17.36 17.51 -8.25
N SER A 843 17.63 18.78 -8.51
CA SER A 843 16.85 19.94 -8.02
C SER A 843 16.11 20.64 -9.15
N PHE A 844 14.90 21.13 -8.83
CA PHE A 844 13.98 21.83 -9.74
C PHE A 844 13.66 23.20 -9.12
N TYR A 845 14.24 24.25 -9.70
CA TYR A 845 14.02 25.63 -9.26
C TYR A 845 12.91 26.27 -10.05
N ASN A 846 11.95 26.90 -9.37
CA ASN A 846 10.93 27.75 -9.98
C ASN A 846 11.30 29.24 -9.84
N HIS A 847 11.25 29.98 -10.95
CA HIS A 847 11.62 31.41 -10.92
C HIS A 847 10.52 32.30 -10.33
N SER A 848 9.26 32.13 -10.71
CA SER A 848 8.17 33.07 -10.34
C SER A 848 6.86 32.36 -10.06
N GLY A 849 6.04 32.97 -9.17
CA GLY A 849 4.74 32.43 -8.79
C GLY A 849 4.82 31.02 -8.19
N GLY A 850 3.71 30.31 -8.19
CA GLY A 850 3.65 28.90 -7.79
C GLY A 850 3.41 28.03 -9.01
N VAL A 851 4.08 26.88 -9.12
CA VAL A 851 3.92 25.92 -10.23
C VAL A 851 3.87 24.50 -9.69
N ASP A 852 3.01 23.64 -10.24
CA ASP A 852 3.06 22.21 -10.03
C ASP A 852 4.05 21.59 -11.01
N LEU A 853 4.86 20.66 -10.52
CA LEU A 853 5.89 19.97 -11.29
C LEU A 853 5.65 18.47 -11.31
N ILE A 854 5.85 17.89 -12.48
CA ILE A 854 5.81 16.43 -12.71
C ILE A 854 7.12 16.03 -13.35
N ALA A 855 7.70 14.89 -12.97
CA ALA A 855 8.86 14.32 -13.64
C ALA A 855 8.65 12.82 -13.87
N ASP A 856 8.67 12.44 -15.14
CA ASP A 856 8.58 11.06 -15.60
C ASP A 856 9.95 10.62 -16.15
N ILE A 857 10.52 9.52 -15.61
CA ILE A 857 11.81 8.98 -16.07
C ILE A 857 11.61 8.04 -17.23
N THR A 858 12.53 8.07 -18.21
CA THR A 858 12.61 7.11 -19.31
C THR A 858 13.89 6.28 -19.26
N GLY A 859 14.90 6.74 -18.56
CA GLY A 859 16.16 6.05 -18.41
C GLY A 859 17.18 6.86 -17.63
N TYR A 860 18.36 6.28 -17.45
CA TYR A 860 19.51 6.93 -16.82
C TYR A 860 20.82 6.55 -17.48
N PHE A 861 21.86 7.32 -17.21
CA PHE A 861 23.23 7.02 -17.60
C PHE A 861 24.03 6.60 -16.36
N SER A 862 24.84 5.54 -16.49
CA SER A 862 25.70 5.03 -15.42
C SER A 862 27.04 4.53 -15.91
N LYS A 863 28.03 4.48 -15.02
CA LYS A 863 29.36 3.90 -15.25
C LYS A 863 29.42 2.47 -14.76
#